data_af187979543823af3c1469ca6a3ba643
#
_entry.id   af187979543823af3c1469ca6a3ba643
#
_cell.length_a   1.000
_cell.length_b   1.000
_cell.length_c   1.000
_cell.angle_alpha   90.00
_cell.angle_beta   90.00
_cell.angle_gamma   90.00
#
_symmetry.space_group_name_H-M   'P 1'
#
loop_
_entity.id
_entity.type
_entity.pdbx_description
1 polymer ?
#
loop_
_entity_poly.entity_id
_entity_poly.type
_entity_poly.pdbx_seq_one_letter_code
_entity_poly.pdbx_strand_id
1 'polypeptide(L)'
;MYADVIIPLGVESFFTYSVPEEYEHSVTVGALVVVSFVKNKRYTGVVYALHTNPPVGFETKPIERVIEEGFALSGSHLKFLLWLSEYYMTPPGEVMRAALPVSMRLESYTSLSLVNGWEERLVDESELSREEKEIMGVFRERGEICMAEVEKLLRRKDVYVAVRALLEKEIIGIKESVDDLFKPKIERLVRWKRKFTSEELDGILDSLKRARAQYKMLCDWVYYSDEHRVEGVPRTEFIQKIGSSASALKGLCERGVLEIVVQEVSRLEVSKEEVEDVHALSGAQEKVLGDIQWYYKEKDCVLLQGVTSSGKTEIYIHLIQETLRQGKQVLYLLPEIALTVQIVKRLRRVFGDQVGVYHSGMADSARAEMWRKQNGTNPYPVVLGVRSSVFLPYKQLGLVIVDEEHESSYKQKEPAPRYNGRDAAIMLGKMSGAKILLGSATPSFESYQNALSGKYGFVQLTTRYGEVMMPELLFVDMKEYRRKKMMKGSFTPVLYEEMKRVLESGMQVILFQNRRGYSTYLQCDRCGSILKCKHCDVSMTYYRYRNTLNCHYCGSLRAVPAVCQECGQGHYVNRTPGTERIEEDVKQYFPEVRIARMDLDVMSNKAKFRALIDDFESGNLDVLIGTQMVSKGLDFERVKLVGVMDADSLMGFPDFRAEERAYDMLMQVSGRSGRKGERGKVVIQVTDMQSRVYQLVRKENYREFYTQLSQEREMFNYPPFSRLIQVELRHMDGVVLRNAANELARLLRERLERRVCGPAEPDVSRVRKMYRIQILIKAEQGLSLSKLKAFLKQKSDELVKTPIGRGVRIYFDVDPL
;
A
#
# COMPACT_ATOMS: atom_id res chain seq x y z
N MET A 1 19.27 22.66 -28.64
CA MET A 1 19.46 21.57 -27.66
C MET A 1 18.31 20.57 -27.74
N TYR A 2 18.51 19.28 -27.41
CA TYR A 2 17.49 18.22 -27.41
C TYR A 2 17.42 17.57 -26.06
N ALA A 3 16.23 17.10 -25.68
CA ALA A 3 15.97 16.39 -24.43
C ALA A 3 15.31 15.03 -24.69
N ASP A 4 15.87 13.96 -24.14
CA ASP A 4 15.21 12.68 -24.08
C ASP A 4 14.28 12.67 -22.85
N VAL A 5 13.01 12.40 -23.05
CA VAL A 5 11.96 12.52 -22.05
C VAL A 5 11.27 11.19 -21.81
N ILE A 6 11.11 10.83 -20.54
CA ILE A 6 10.30 9.70 -20.09
C ILE A 6 8.85 10.19 -19.92
N ILE A 7 7.93 9.65 -20.72
CA ILE A 7 6.49 9.95 -20.61
C ILE A 7 5.82 8.87 -19.73
N PRO A 8 4.85 9.19 -18.85
CA PRO A 8 4.22 8.25 -17.92
C PRO A 8 3.22 7.30 -18.62
N LEU A 9 3.68 6.64 -19.67
CA LEU A 9 2.96 5.66 -20.46
C LEU A 9 3.67 4.30 -20.40
N GLY A 10 2.93 3.23 -20.71
CA GLY A 10 3.46 1.86 -20.77
C GLY A 10 4.31 1.60 -22.03
N VAL A 11 5.22 2.50 -22.32
CA VAL A 11 6.17 2.42 -23.46
C VAL A 11 7.59 2.37 -22.95
N GLU A 12 8.43 1.64 -23.65
CA GLU A 12 9.80 1.40 -23.23
C GLU A 12 10.81 2.42 -23.76
N SER A 13 10.42 3.16 -24.81
CA SER A 13 11.27 4.13 -25.47
C SER A 13 11.26 5.48 -24.76
N PHE A 14 12.40 6.13 -24.75
CA PHE A 14 12.51 7.56 -24.50
C PHE A 14 12.12 8.31 -25.78
N PHE A 15 11.59 9.51 -25.61
CA PHE A 15 11.18 10.33 -26.74
C PHE A 15 11.97 11.64 -26.76
N THR A 16 12.60 11.92 -27.90
CA THR A 16 13.43 13.11 -28.05
C THR A 16 12.58 14.32 -28.47
N TYR A 17 12.72 15.41 -27.74
CA TYR A 17 12.10 16.69 -27.98
C TYR A 17 13.13 17.79 -28.18
N SER A 18 12.83 18.81 -28.99
CA SER A 18 13.64 20.01 -29.04
C SER A 18 13.39 20.91 -27.82
N VAL A 19 14.41 21.53 -27.30
CA VAL A 19 14.33 22.47 -26.19
C VAL A 19 14.31 23.87 -26.80
N PRO A 20 13.20 24.67 -26.64
CA PRO A 20 13.18 26.06 -27.08
C PRO A 20 14.24 26.91 -26.37
N GLU A 21 14.74 27.95 -27.03
CA GLU A 21 15.79 28.84 -26.48
C GLU A 21 15.40 29.43 -25.12
N GLU A 22 14.10 29.77 -24.95
CA GLU A 22 13.57 30.30 -23.68
C GLU A 22 13.70 29.33 -22.49
N TYR A 23 13.78 28.03 -22.73
CA TYR A 23 13.90 27.00 -21.70
C TYR A 23 15.30 26.40 -21.57
N GLU A 24 16.27 26.77 -22.41
CA GLU A 24 17.63 26.19 -22.37
C GLU A 24 18.33 26.32 -21.04
N HIS A 25 18.03 27.36 -20.25
CA HIS A 25 18.61 27.60 -18.93
C HIS A 25 17.82 26.90 -17.78
N SER A 26 16.55 26.59 -18.01
CA SER A 26 15.66 26.01 -16.98
C SER A 26 15.48 24.49 -17.12
N VAL A 27 15.71 23.92 -18.30
CA VAL A 27 15.63 22.48 -18.54
C VAL A 27 16.92 21.79 -18.12
N THR A 28 16.81 20.99 -17.05
CA THR A 28 17.91 20.17 -16.53
C THR A 28 17.51 18.71 -16.50
N VAL A 29 18.49 17.80 -16.39
CA VAL A 29 18.19 16.36 -16.19
C VAL A 29 17.36 16.18 -14.90
N GLY A 30 16.25 15.48 -14.99
CA GLY A 30 15.28 15.32 -13.90
C GLY A 30 14.16 16.36 -13.89
N ALA A 31 14.23 17.42 -14.70
CA ALA A 31 13.17 18.43 -14.77
C ALA A 31 11.84 17.83 -15.25
N LEU A 32 10.73 18.34 -14.70
CA LEU A 32 9.39 18.01 -15.16
C LEU A 32 8.99 18.94 -16.29
N VAL A 33 8.65 18.36 -17.45
CA VAL A 33 8.28 19.13 -18.65
C VAL A 33 6.95 18.69 -19.20
N VAL A 34 6.24 19.62 -19.85
CA VAL A 34 5.02 19.31 -20.59
C VAL A 34 5.41 19.08 -22.05
N VAL A 35 5.04 17.93 -22.56
CA VAL A 35 5.32 17.52 -23.92
C VAL A 35 4.06 17.03 -24.62
N SER A 36 3.94 17.34 -25.92
CA SER A 36 2.89 16.80 -26.77
C SER A 36 3.28 15.42 -27.32
N PHE A 37 2.38 14.45 -27.20
CA PHE A 37 2.55 13.09 -27.72
C PHE A 37 1.48 12.77 -28.78
N VAL A 38 1.19 11.51 -29.07
CA VAL A 38 0.27 11.07 -30.11
C VAL A 38 -1.05 11.84 -30.08
N LYS A 39 -1.53 12.33 -31.24
CA LYS A 39 -2.75 13.11 -31.41
C LYS A 39 -2.80 14.38 -30.53
N ASN A 40 -1.66 15.05 -30.36
CA ASN A 40 -1.50 16.27 -29.56
C ASN A 40 -1.90 16.17 -28.08
N LYS A 41 -2.03 14.97 -27.55
CA LYS A 41 -2.23 14.79 -26.09
C LYS A 41 -0.98 15.24 -25.32
N ARG A 42 -1.21 16.02 -24.28
CA ARG A 42 -0.17 16.57 -23.41
C ARG A 42 0.09 15.67 -22.22
N TYR A 43 1.35 15.50 -21.90
CA TYR A 43 1.80 14.71 -20.76
C TYR A 43 2.89 15.44 -19.99
N THR A 44 2.91 15.27 -18.67
CA THR A 44 4.10 15.57 -17.88
C THR A 44 5.13 14.49 -18.12
N GLY A 45 6.29 14.86 -18.68
CA GLY A 45 7.43 13.99 -18.82
C GLY A 45 8.57 14.38 -17.86
N VAL A 46 9.51 13.47 -17.68
CA VAL A 46 10.74 13.69 -16.92
C VAL A 46 11.92 13.69 -17.88
N VAL A 47 12.73 14.73 -17.84
CA VAL A 47 13.93 14.83 -18.69
C VAL A 47 14.95 13.80 -18.19
N TYR A 48 15.31 12.85 -19.07
CA TYR A 48 16.29 11.81 -18.80
C TYR A 48 17.70 12.23 -19.16
N ALA A 49 17.87 12.79 -20.36
CA ALA A 49 19.16 13.24 -20.87
C ALA A 49 19.01 14.51 -21.71
N LEU A 50 20.08 15.29 -21.78
CA LEU A 50 20.21 16.45 -22.65
C LEU A 50 21.39 16.21 -23.60
N HIS A 51 21.22 16.55 -24.88
CA HIS A 51 22.24 16.38 -25.90
C HIS A 51 22.06 17.37 -27.07
N THR A 52 23.07 17.47 -27.91
CA THR A 52 23.08 18.33 -29.09
C THR A 52 22.85 17.59 -30.41
N ASN A 53 22.81 16.25 -30.36
CA ASN A 53 22.67 15.42 -31.53
C ASN A 53 21.22 15.44 -32.05
N PRO A 54 20.93 15.94 -33.24
CA PRO A 54 19.61 15.88 -33.84
C PRO A 54 19.23 14.42 -34.12
N PRO A 55 17.98 14.01 -33.88
CA PRO A 55 17.54 12.68 -34.24
C PRO A 55 17.51 12.48 -35.75
N VAL A 56 17.81 11.26 -36.20
CA VAL A 56 17.82 10.92 -37.63
C VAL A 56 16.48 10.30 -38.01
N GLY A 57 15.82 10.83 -39.04
CA GLY A 57 14.65 10.21 -39.66
C GLY A 57 13.29 10.70 -39.14
N PHE A 58 13.22 11.64 -38.19
CA PHE A 58 11.96 12.29 -37.79
C PHE A 58 12.19 13.72 -37.27
N GLU A 59 11.17 14.54 -37.38
CA GLU A 59 11.15 15.91 -36.85
C GLU A 59 10.72 15.91 -35.38
N THR A 60 11.45 16.63 -34.52
CA THR A 60 11.15 16.71 -33.10
C THR A 60 10.10 17.76 -32.81
N LYS A 61 9.18 17.45 -31.92
CA LYS A 61 8.30 18.44 -31.33
C LYS A 61 9.02 19.23 -30.23
N PRO A 62 8.70 20.49 -29.98
CA PRO A 62 9.27 21.25 -28.88
C PRO A 62 8.69 20.83 -27.52
N ILE A 63 9.45 21.05 -26.45
CA ILE A 63 8.94 21.11 -25.09
C ILE A 63 8.00 22.31 -25.00
N GLU A 64 6.75 22.11 -24.54
CA GLU A 64 5.75 23.17 -24.47
C GLU A 64 5.91 24.05 -23.23
N ARG A 65 6.30 23.47 -22.11
CA ARG A 65 6.47 24.18 -20.83
C ARG A 65 7.36 23.39 -19.87
N VAL A 66 8.14 24.09 -19.07
CA VAL A 66 8.80 23.54 -17.87
C VAL A 66 7.84 23.70 -16.69
N ILE A 67 7.65 22.61 -15.93
CA ILE A 67 6.82 22.64 -14.73
C ILE A 67 7.69 23.01 -13.57
N GLU A 68 7.38 24.10 -12.87
CA GLU A 68 8.12 24.54 -11.70
C GLU A 68 9.64 24.71 -11.96
N GLU A 69 10.04 25.87 -12.37
CA GLU A 69 11.46 26.19 -12.58
C GLU A 69 12.26 25.91 -11.29
N GLY A 70 13.39 25.21 -11.43
CA GLY A 70 14.21 24.78 -10.30
C GLY A 70 13.78 23.47 -9.65
N PHE A 71 12.67 22.86 -10.07
CA PHE A 71 12.26 21.56 -9.61
C PHE A 71 12.81 20.46 -10.54
N ALA A 72 13.76 19.67 -10.06
CA ALA A 72 14.29 18.52 -10.80
C ALA A 72 14.53 17.34 -9.86
N LEU A 73 14.31 16.13 -10.37
CA LEU A 73 14.74 14.90 -9.70
C LEU A 73 16.26 14.81 -9.69
N SER A 74 16.83 14.47 -8.55
CA SER A 74 18.29 14.24 -8.50
C SER A 74 18.69 13.08 -9.42
N GLY A 75 19.90 13.13 -9.96
CA GLY A 75 20.43 12.06 -10.79
C GLY A 75 20.47 10.68 -10.10
N SER A 76 20.70 10.65 -8.77
CA SER A 76 20.63 9.42 -7.97
C SER A 76 19.21 8.87 -7.89
N HIS A 77 18.23 9.75 -7.71
CA HIS A 77 16.83 9.35 -7.66
C HIS A 77 16.34 8.81 -9.03
N LEU A 78 16.70 9.49 -10.11
CA LEU A 78 16.39 9.04 -11.46
C LEU A 78 17.03 7.67 -11.76
N LYS A 79 18.29 7.45 -11.38
CA LYS A 79 18.95 6.14 -11.49
C LYS A 79 18.21 5.06 -10.70
N PHE A 80 17.72 5.36 -9.52
CA PHE A 80 16.92 4.44 -8.72
C PHE A 80 15.60 4.06 -9.43
N LEU A 81 14.87 5.03 -9.99
CA LEU A 81 13.64 4.77 -10.73
C LEU A 81 13.87 3.92 -11.99
N LEU A 82 14.97 4.15 -12.69
CA LEU A 82 15.37 3.34 -13.86
C LEU A 82 15.79 1.93 -13.46
N TRP A 83 16.49 1.78 -12.32
CA TRP A 83 16.78 0.46 -11.78
C TRP A 83 15.50 -0.32 -11.47
N LEU A 84 14.48 0.32 -10.89
CA LEU A 84 13.17 -0.31 -10.66
C LEU A 84 12.53 -0.78 -11.97
N SER A 85 12.62 0.03 -13.02
CA SER A 85 12.15 -0.32 -14.37
C SER A 85 12.82 -1.59 -14.89
N GLU A 86 14.14 -1.61 -14.88
CA GLU A 86 14.97 -2.73 -15.37
C GLU A 86 14.78 -3.98 -14.49
N TYR A 87 14.83 -3.80 -13.15
CA TYR A 87 14.74 -4.94 -12.24
C TYR A 87 13.39 -5.64 -12.31
N TYR A 88 12.28 -4.87 -12.32
CA TYR A 88 10.93 -5.42 -12.33
C TYR A 88 10.34 -5.58 -13.75
N MET A 89 11.13 -5.43 -14.79
CA MET A 89 10.73 -5.58 -16.20
C MET A 89 9.45 -4.76 -16.51
N THR A 90 9.45 -3.52 -16.08
CA THR A 90 8.34 -2.59 -16.22
C THR A 90 8.79 -1.37 -17.02
N PRO A 91 8.02 -0.89 -18.00
CA PRO A 91 8.37 0.32 -18.75
C PRO A 91 8.69 1.51 -17.84
N PRO A 92 9.73 2.33 -18.16
CA PRO A 92 10.12 3.49 -17.33
C PRO A 92 8.96 4.46 -17.07
N GLY A 93 8.09 4.66 -18.06
CA GLY A 93 6.92 5.53 -17.93
C GLY A 93 5.91 5.04 -16.87
N GLU A 94 5.72 3.73 -16.71
CA GLU A 94 4.86 3.18 -15.66
C GLU A 94 5.48 3.37 -14.26
N VAL A 95 6.82 3.29 -14.15
CA VAL A 95 7.53 3.58 -12.90
C VAL A 95 7.38 5.06 -12.55
N MET A 96 7.56 5.98 -13.51
CA MET A 96 7.32 7.41 -13.30
C MET A 96 5.87 7.69 -12.90
N ARG A 97 4.92 6.98 -13.52
CA ARG A 97 3.50 7.08 -13.16
C ARG A 97 3.22 6.66 -11.72
N ALA A 98 3.92 5.66 -11.21
CA ALA A 98 3.80 5.22 -9.82
C ALA A 98 4.51 6.17 -8.84
N ALA A 99 5.62 6.76 -9.26
CA ALA A 99 6.43 7.65 -8.43
C ALA A 99 5.79 9.02 -8.22
N LEU A 100 5.26 9.63 -9.28
CA LEU A 100 4.69 10.97 -9.22
C LEU A 100 3.22 10.94 -8.79
N PRO A 101 2.79 11.77 -7.82
CA PRO A 101 1.37 11.98 -7.49
C PRO A 101 0.54 12.41 -8.72
N VAL A 102 -0.76 12.09 -8.72
CA VAL A 102 -1.63 12.41 -9.86
C VAL A 102 -1.67 13.91 -10.14
N SER A 103 -1.76 14.73 -9.10
CA SER A 103 -1.77 16.20 -9.21
C SER A 103 -0.44 16.82 -9.67
N MET A 104 0.63 16.03 -9.78
CA MET A 104 1.90 16.44 -10.39
C MET A 104 2.05 15.94 -11.83
N ARG A 105 1.10 15.17 -12.32
CA ARG A 105 1.08 14.63 -13.69
C ARG A 105 0.00 15.31 -14.48
N LEU A 106 0.40 16.11 -15.47
CA LEU A 106 -0.51 16.57 -16.49
C LEU A 106 -0.85 15.39 -17.40
N GLU A 107 -2.11 15.01 -17.44
CA GLU A 107 -2.66 14.18 -18.51
C GLU A 107 -3.77 15.01 -19.13
N SER A 108 -3.62 15.42 -20.41
CA SER A 108 -4.74 16.06 -21.11
C SER A 108 -5.89 15.07 -21.19
N TYR A 109 -7.04 15.50 -20.77
CA TYR A 109 -8.27 14.74 -20.98
C TYR A 109 -9.14 15.46 -22.03
N THR A 110 -9.85 14.67 -22.76
CA THR A 110 -10.83 15.16 -23.69
C THR A 110 -12.00 15.73 -22.90
N SER A 111 -12.13 17.02 -22.84
CA SER A 111 -13.32 17.70 -22.33
C SER A 111 -14.26 18.01 -23.47
N LEU A 112 -15.50 18.11 -23.12
CA LEU A 112 -16.60 18.52 -24.00
C LEU A 112 -17.06 19.88 -23.54
N SER A 113 -17.29 20.82 -24.47
CA SER A 113 -17.81 22.14 -24.17
C SER A 113 -18.83 22.56 -25.25
N LEU A 114 -19.71 23.46 -24.89
CA LEU A 114 -20.60 24.06 -25.88
C LEU A 114 -19.77 24.83 -26.91
N VAL A 115 -20.11 24.68 -28.19
CA VAL A 115 -19.49 25.44 -29.30
C VAL A 115 -20.05 26.85 -29.30
N ASN A 116 -19.20 27.86 -29.51
CA ASN A 116 -19.70 29.24 -29.65
C ASN A 116 -20.77 29.34 -30.75
N GLY A 117 -21.92 29.95 -30.44
CA GLY A 117 -23.05 30.04 -31.36
C GLY A 117 -23.90 28.75 -31.44
N TRP A 118 -23.78 27.83 -30.46
CA TRP A 118 -24.56 26.60 -30.42
C TRP A 118 -26.10 26.85 -30.42
N GLU A 119 -26.54 27.98 -29.86
CA GLU A 119 -27.94 28.39 -29.79
C GLU A 119 -28.52 28.61 -31.19
N GLU A 120 -27.72 29.09 -32.15
CA GLU A 120 -28.12 29.31 -33.55
C GLU A 120 -28.24 27.97 -34.32
N ARG A 121 -27.55 26.93 -33.85
CA ARG A 121 -27.56 25.60 -34.45
C ARG A 121 -28.67 24.70 -33.91
N LEU A 122 -29.21 25.04 -32.75
CA LEU A 122 -30.33 24.39 -32.12
C LEU A 122 -31.61 25.13 -32.41
N VAL A 123 -32.24 24.88 -33.56
CA VAL A 123 -33.45 25.60 -34.04
C VAL A 123 -34.68 25.27 -33.15
N ASP A 124 -34.75 24.03 -32.60
CA ASP A 124 -35.83 23.64 -31.69
C ASP A 124 -35.30 22.59 -30.65
N GLU A 125 -35.47 22.86 -29.35
CA GLU A 125 -35.15 21.88 -28.29
C GLU A 125 -35.99 20.61 -28.37
N SER A 126 -37.09 20.59 -29.12
CA SER A 126 -37.89 19.39 -29.33
C SER A 126 -37.15 18.31 -30.15
N GLU A 127 -36.13 18.70 -30.92
CA GLU A 127 -35.32 17.78 -31.73
C GLU A 127 -34.24 17.03 -30.91
N LEU A 128 -34.09 17.36 -29.63
CA LEU A 128 -33.17 16.68 -28.73
C LEU A 128 -33.87 15.51 -28.02
N SER A 129 -33.21 14.36 -27.97
CA SER A 129 -33.65 13.24 -27.13
C SER A 129 -33.62 13.64 -25.66
N ARG A 130 -34.26 12.84 -24.84
CA ARG A 130 -34.28 13.07 -23.38
C ARG A 130 -32.88 13.07 -22.80
N GLU A 131 -32.03 12.15 -23.27
CA GLU A 131 -30.63 12.02 -22.85
C GLU A 131 -29.80 13.24 -23.31
N GLU A 132 -30.00 13.73 -24.52
CA GLU A 132 -29.33 14.94 -25.04
C GLU A 132 -29.71 16.17 -24.22
N LYS A 133 -30.99 16.32 -23.80
CA LYS A 133 -31.44 17.40 -22.92
C LYS A 133 -30.82 17.35 -21.55
N GLU A 134 -30.71 16.13 -20.96
CA GLU A 134 -30.05 15.94 -19.67
C GLU A 134 -28.56 16.35 -19.73
N ILE A 135 -27.86 15.97 -20.81
CA ILE A 135 -26.46 16.34 -21.05
C ILE A 135 -26.33 17.85 -21.27
N MET A 136 -27.21 18.47 -22.06
CA MET A 136 -27.21 19.92 -22.27
C MET A 136 -27.42 20.69 -20.97
N GLY A 137 -28.30 20.21 -20.07
CA GLY A 137 -28.45 20.79 -18.73
C GLY A 137 -27.14 20.86 -17.95
N VAL A 138 -26.34 19.79 -17.99
CA VAL A 138 -25.04 19.75 -17.35
C VAL A 138 -24.04 20.73 -17.96
N PHE A 139 -24.04 20.88 -19.30
CA PHE A 139 -23.16 21.85 -19.98
C PHE A 139 -23.54 23.32 -19.68
N ARG A 140 -24.84 23.60 -19.55
CA ARG A 140 -25.32 24.94 -19.17
C ARG A 140 -24.88 25.35 -17.76
N GLU A 141 -24.84 24.39 -16.85
CA GLU A 141 -24.41 24.65 -15.45
C GLU A 141 -22.89 24.76 -15.30
N ARG A 142 -22.12 23.92 -16.01
CA ARG A 142 -20.69 23.76 -15.78
C ARG A 142 -19.79 24.28 -16.90
N GLY A 143 -20.34 24.56 -18.07
CA GLY A 143 -19.64 25.06 -19.25
C GLY A 143 -18.74 24.02 -19.93
N GLU A 144 -17.88 23.36 -19.21
CA GLU A 144 -16.94 22.37 -19.70
C GLU A 144 -16.91 21.14 -18.75
N ILE A 145 -16.92 19.93 -19.31
CA ILE A 145 -16.97 18.71 -18.52
C ILE A 145 -16.27 17.55 -19.25
N CYS A 146 -15.61 16.65 -18.50
CA CYS A 146 -15.02 15.47 -19.10
C CYS A 146 -16.04 14.33 -19.26
N MET A 147 -15.79 13.46 -20.24
CA MET A 147 -16.67 12.33 -20.55
C MET A 147 -16.96 11.42 -19.36
N ALA A 148 -15.95 11.16 -18.52
CA ALA A 148 -16.08 10.32 -17.33
C ALA A 148 -16.98 10.96 -16.25
N GLU A 149 -17.01 12.29 -16.18
CA GLU A 149 -17.91 13.01 -15.26
C GLU A 149 -19.35 13.01 -15.78
N VAL A 150 -19.57 13.14 -17.10
CA VAL A 150 -20.90 13.00 -17.72
C VAL A 150 -21.49 11.62 -17.39
N GLU A 151 -20.71 10.55 -17.56
CA GLU A 151 -21.12 9.18 -17.20
C GLU A 151 -21.48 9.05 -15.71
N LYS A 152 -20.70 9.66 -14.83
CA LYS A 152 -20.90 9.62 -13.37
C LYS A 152 -22.12 10.39 -12.91
N LEU A 153 -22.35 11.57 -13.49
CA LEU A 153 -23.49 12.45 -13.16
C LEU A 153 -24.82 11.84 -13.60
N LEU A 154 -24.86 11.29 -14.80
CA LEU A 154 -26.07 10.69 -15.36
C LEU A 154 -26.29 9.24 -14.90
N ARG A 155 -25.34 8.63 -14.19
CA ARG A 155 -25.39 7.24 -13.68
C ARG A 155 -25.74 6.20 -14.75
N ARG A 156 -25.41 6.45 -16.02
CA ARG A 156 -25.70 5.60 -17.19
C ARG A 156 -24.42 5.30 -17.95
N LYS A 157 -24.36 4.10 -18.55
CA LYS A 157 -23.21 3.67 -19.37
C LYS A 157 -23.33 4.00 -20.86
N ASP A 158 -24.52 4.37 -21.32
CA ASP A 158 -24.81 4.59 -22.76
C ASP A 158 -24.85 6.07 -23.14
N VAL A 159 -24.13 6.92 -22.40
CA VAL A 159 -24.03 8.37 -22.67
C VAL A 159 -23.33 8.67 -24.00
N TYR A 160 -22.52 7.75 -24.50
CA TYR A 160 -21.73 7.91 -25.73
C TYR A 160 -22.56 8.18 -26.97
N VAL A 161 -23.75 7.58 -27.09
CA VAL A 161 -24.62 7.74 -28.24
C VAL A 161 -25.17 9.19 -28.28
N ALA A 162 -25.64 9.68 -27.15
CA ALA A 162 -26.19 11.05 -27.05
C ALA A 162 -25.08 12.12 -27.20
N VAL A 163 -23.89 11.89 -26.60
CA VAL A 163 -22.74 12.78 -26.80
C VAL A 163 -22.31 12.82 -28.27
N ARG A 164 -22.29 11.65 -28.93
CA ARG A 164 -21.96 11.59 -30.35
C ARG A 164 -22.96 12.32 -31.20
N ALA A 165 -24.26 12.20 -30.93
CA ALA A 165 -25.29 12.92 -31.62
C ALA A 165 -25.18 14.44 -31.45
N LEU A 166 -24.84 14.92 -30.23
CA LEU A 166 -24.59 16.34 -29.97
C LEU A 166 -23.33 16.87 -30.68
N LEU A 167 -22.29 16.00 -30.83
CA LEU A 167 -21.11 16.33 -31.64
C LEU A 167 -21.41 16.40 -33.14
N GLU A 168 -22.22 15.46 -33.67
CA GLU A 168 -22.64 15.44 -35.06
C GLU A 168 -23.54 16.63 -35.40
N LYS A 169 -24.31 17.13 -34.44
CA LYS A 169 -25.09 18.37 -34.52
C LYS A 169 -24.24 19.63 -34.31
N GLU A 170 -22.95 19.49 -34.06
CA GLU A 170 -22.01 20.57 -33.73
C GLU A 170 -22.45 21.48 -32.57
N ILE A 171 -23.31 21.00 -31.67
CA ILE A 171 -23.77 21.73 -30.49
C ILE A 171 -22.68 21.73 -29.42
N ILE A 172 -21.99 20.60 -29.26
CA ILE A 172 -20.83 20.46 -28.39
C ILE A 172 -19.58 20.21 -29.22
N GLY A 173 -18.46 20.69 -28.72
CA GLY A 173 -17.15 20.51 -29.33
C GLY A 173 -16.22 19.71 -28.39
N ILE A 174 -15.26 19.06 -29.00
CA ILE A 174 -14.17 18.41 -28.26
C ILE A 174 -13.10 19.47 -28.00
N LYS A 175 -12.80 19.69 -26.74
CA LYS A 175 -11.70 20.54 -26.29
C LYS A 175 -10.74 19.72 -25.49
N GLU A 176 -9.44 19.82 -25.76
CA GLU A 176 -8.43 19.26 -24.90
C GLU A 176 -8.21 20.21 -23.73
N SER A 177 -8.68 19.83 -22.57
CA SER A 177 -8.45 20.57 -21.33
C SER A 177 -7.32 19.95 -20.55
N VAL A 178 -6.58 20.80 -19.89
CA VAL A 178 -5.44 20.44 -19.06
C VAL A 178 -5.79 20.88 -17.65
N ASP A 179 -5.96 19.92 -16.73
CA ASP A 179 -6.16 20.27 -15.34
C ASP A 179 -4.93 21.03 -14.81
N ASP A 180 -5.22 22.09 -14.09
CA ASP A 180 -4.16 22.79 -13.37
C ASP A 180 -3.49 21.82 -12.39
N LEU A 181 -2.19 21.72 -12.57
CA LEU A 181 -1.30 21.06 -11.61
C LEU A 181 -1.57 21.62 -10.21
N PHE A 182 -1.11 20.92 -9.22
CA PHE A 182 -1.24 21.24 -7.79
C PHE A 182 -1.57 22.71 -7.48
N LYS A 183 -2.71 22.94 -6.82
CA LYS A 183 -3.07 24.25 -6.24
C LYS A 183 -2.77 24.22 -4.74
N PRO A 184 -1.97 25.15 -4.20
CA PRO A 184 -1.77 25.26 -2.76
C PRO A 184 -3.12 25.44 -2.05
N LYS A 185 -3.26 24.94 -0.84
CA LYS A 185 -4.42 25.23 -0.01
C LYS A 185 -4.32 26.66 0.47
N ILE A 186 -5.29 27.47 0.12
CA ILE A 186 -5.36 28.87 0.51
C ILE A 186 -6.40 28.98 1.62
N GLU A 187 -6.03 29.55 2.74
CA GLU A 187 -6.95 29.99 3.78
C GLU A 187 -7.02 31.51 3.81
N ARG A 188 -8.22 32.04 4.00
CA ARG A 188 -8.45 33.46 4.20
C ARG A 188 -8.52 33.71 5.69
N LEU A 189 -7.51 34.41 6.22
CA LEU A 189 -7.44 34.80 7.61
C LEU A 189 -7.97 36.22 7.79
N VAL A 190 -8.80 36.43 8.81
CA VAL A 190 -9.21 37.72 9.29
C VAL A 190 -8.27 38.14 10.39
N ARG A 191 -7.66 39.30 10.25
CA ARG A 191 -6.78 39.88 11.27
C ARG A 191 -6.91 41.39 11.37
N TRP A 192 -6.33 41.97 12.41
CA TRP A 192 -6.19 43.41 12.49
C TRP A 192 -5.36 43.92 11.33
N LYS A 193 -5.81 45.04 10.70
CA LYS A 193 -5.00 45.66 9.61
C LYS A 193 -3.72 46.32 10.14
N ARG A 194 -3.79 46.85 11.37
CA ARG A 194 -2.65 47.35 12.14
C ARG A 194 -2.92 47.22 13.64
N LYS A 195 -1.93 47.46 14.46
CA LYS A 195 -2.15 47.59 15.91
C LYS A 195 -2.87 48.93 16.19
N PHE A 196 -3.93 48.87 16.96
CA PHE A 196 -4.69 50.03 17.41
C PHE A 196 -4.42 50.26 18.91
N THR A 197 -4.40 51.53 19.34
CA THR A 197 -4.42 51.88 20.77
C THR A 197 -5.82 51.77 21.31
N SER A 198 -5.98 51.71 22.64
CA SER A 198 -7.30 51.69 23.27
C SER A 198 -8.15 52.91 22.91
N GLU A 199 -7.57 54.10 22.87
CA GLU A 199 -8.24 55.35 22.51
C GLU A 199 -8.70 55.34 21.03
N GLU A 200 -7.90 54.77 20.12
CA GLU A 200 -8.29 54.61 18.70
C GLU A 200 -9.44 53.60 18.55
N LEU A 201 -9.41 52.50 19.30
CA LEU A 201 -10.49 51.50 19.28
C LEU A 201 -11.79 52.07 19.82
N ASP A 202 -11.78 52.83 20.92
CA ASP A 202 -12.92 53.54 21.46
C ASP A 202 -13.53 54.53 20.45
N GLY A 203 -12.68 55.29 19.74
CA GLY A 203 -13.13 56.18 18.69
C GLY A 203 -13.78 55.46 17.49
N ILE A 204 -13.23 54.29 17.11
CA ILE A 204 -13.82 53.44 16.07
C ILE A 204 -15.15 52.89 16.53
N LEU A 205 -15.24 52.34 17.74
CA LEU A 205 -16.46 51.80 18.31
C LEU A 205 -17.57 52.87 18.37
N ASP A 206 -17.20 54.11 18.77
CA ASP A 206 -18.13 55.22 18.79
C ASP A 206 -18.68 55.54 17.41
N SER A 207 -17.83 55.52 16.37
CA SER A 207 -18.25 55.71 14.98
C SER A 207 -19.20 54.63 14.46
N LEU A 208 -19.18 53.43 15.06
CA LEU A 208 -19.97 52.25 14.68
C LEU A 208 -21.31 52.13 15.42
N LYS A 209 -21.65 53.06 16.38
CA LYS A 209 -22.89 52.98 17.18
C LYS A 209 -24.16 52.88 16.32
N ARG A 210 -24.17 53.45 15.11
CA ARG A 210 -25.31 53.34 14.17
C ARG A 210 -25.29 52.07 13.34
N ALA A 211 -24.12 51.40 13.18
CA ALA A 211 -23.93 50.14 12.44
C ALA A 211 -23.85 48.95 13.41
N ARG A 212 -24.95 48.64 14.05
CA ARG A 212 -25.03 47.66 15.16
C ARG A 212 -24.34 46.33 14.89
N ALA A 213 -24.43 45.77 13.67
CA ALA A 213 -23.79 44.50 13.33
C ALA A 213 -22.25 44.60 13.27
N GLN A 214 -21.70 45.72 12.75
CA GLN A 214 -20.26 45.97 12.72
C GLN A 214 -19.73 46.28 14.13
N TYR A 215 -20.49 47.02 14.93
CA TYR A 215 -20.16 47.33 16.31
C TYR A 215 -20.03 46.05 17.13
N LYS A 216 -21.06 45.19 17.10
CA LYS A 216 -21.07 43.90 17.83
C LYS A 216 -19.89 43.03 17.38
N MET A 217 -19.68 42.86 16.07
CA MET A 217 -18.59 42.08 15.50
C MET A 217 -17.21 42.60 15.98
N LEU A 218 -17.02 43.91 16.06
CA LEU A 218 -15.75 44.47 16.51
C LEU A 218 -15.53 44.24 18.02
N CYS A 219 -16.57 44.41 18.87
CA CYS A 219 -16.51 44.07 20.28
C CYS A 219 -16.17 42.61 20.53
N ASP A 220 -16.88 41.72 19.84
CA ASP A 220 -16.67 40.27 19.96
C ASP A 220 -15.23 39.89 19.45
N TRP A 221 -14.73 40.57 18.44
CA TRP A 221 -13.36 40.36 17.93
C TRP A 221 -12.28 40.89 18.89
N VAL A 222 -12.45 42.07 19.50
CA VAL A 222 -11.54 42.59 20.50
C VAL A 222 -11.42 41.59 21.65
N TYR A 223 -12.56 41.13 22.19
CA TYR A 223 -12.57 40.16 23.28
C TYR A 223 -11.89 38.85 22.89
N TYR A 224 -12.24 38.30 21.74
CA TYR A 224 -11.69 37.05 21.26
C TYR A 224 -10.16 37.13 20.98
N SER A 225 -9.70 38.22 20.36
CA SER A 225 -8.28 38.38 20.01
C SER A 225 -7.40 38.59 21.22
N ASP A 226 -7.89 39.27 22.25
CA ASP A 226 -7.14 39.46 23.52
C ASP A 226 -7.11 38.17 24.36
N GLU A 227 -8.24 37.47 24.49
CA GLU A 227 -8.32 36.24 25.26
C GLU A 227 -7.44 35.14 24.66
N HIS A 228 -7.40 35.02 23.34
CA HIS A 228 -6.68 33.93 22.67
C HIS A 228 -5.30 34.32 22.13
N ARG A 229 -4.90 35.59 22.23
CA ARG A 229 -3.61 36.14 21.72
C ARG A 229 -3.33 35.75 20.27
N VAL A 230 -4.34 35.75 19.41
CA VAL A 230 -4.21 35.29 18.02
C VAL A 230 -3.93 36.45 17.08
N GLU A 231 -2.95 36.25 16.19
CA GLU A 231 -2.62 37.24 15.13
C GLU A 231 -3.62 37.22 13.97
N GLY A 232 -4.38 36.14 13.80
CA GLY A 232 -5.42 36.00 12.77
C GLY A 232 -6.21 34.69 12.92
N VAL A 233 -7.46 34.68 12.45
CA VAL A 233 -8.38 33.54 12.53
C VAL A 233 -8.92 33.21 11.16
N PRO A 234 -9.08 31.92 10.78
CA PRO A 234 -9.73 31.53 9.54
C PRO A 234 -11.11 32.18 9.39
N ARG A 235 -11.41 32.72 8.24
CA ARG A 235 -12.68 33.47 8.00
C ARG A 235 -13.90 32.63 8.34
N THR A 236 -13.88 31.33 8.10
CA THR A 236 -14.97 30.41 8.41
C THR A 236 -15.19 30.29 9.93
N GLU A 237 -14.10 30.14 10.68
CA GLU A 237 -14.11 30.08 12.14
C GLU A 237 -14.49 31.44 12.75
N PHE A 238 -13.97 32.54 12.17
CA PHE A 238 -14.34 33.90 12.57
C PHE A 238 -15.85 34.11 12.50
N ILE A 239 -16.50 33.73 11.39
CA ILE A 239 -17.96 33.88 11.20
C ILE A 239 -18.73 32.96 12.15
N GLN A 240 -18.26 31.73 12.41
CA GLN A 240 -18.93 30.80 13.30
C GLN A 240 -18.88 31.21 14.77
N LYS A 241 -17.71 31.65 15.25
CA LYS A 241 -17.50 31.99 16.66
C LYS A 241 -17.99 33.39 17.01
N ILE A 242 -17.84 34.37 16.11
CA ILE A 242 -18.19 35.76 16.34
C ILE A 242 -19.64 36.09 15.90
N GLY A 243 -20.29 35.12 15.21
CA GLY A 243 -21.77 35.13 15.05
C GLY A 243 -22.37 36.26 14.25
N SER A 244 -21.67 36.82 13.21
CA SER A 244 -22.21 37.95 12.47
C SER A 244 -22.08 37.76 10.93
N SER A 245 -22.77 38.62 10.20
CA SER A 245 -22.93 38.49 8.75
C SER A 245 -21.64 38.81 7.97
N ALA A 246 -21.45 38.18 6.81
CA ALA A 246 -20.33 38.45 5.91
C ALA A 246 -20.29 39.95 5.45
N SER A 247 -21.44 40.63 5.44
CA SER A 247 -21.54 42.07 5.12
C SER A 247 -20.94 42.96 6.21
N ALA A 248 -21.08 42.57 7.50
CA ALA A 248 -20.48 43.31 8.61
C ALA A 248 -18.95 43.23 8.56
N LEU A 249 -18.40 42.02 8.28
CA LEU A 249 -16.95 41.82 8.08
C LEU A 249 -16.43 42.67 6.91
N LYS A 250 -17.15 42.67 5.77
CA LYS A 250 -16.78 43.49 4.61
C LYS A 250 -16.73 44.97 4.99
N GLY A 251 -17.73 45.49 5.72
CA GLY A 251 -17.75 46.88 6.15
C GLY A 251 -16.59 47.25 7.11
N LEU A 252 -16.16 46.36 7.99
CA LEU A 252 -14.98 46.59 8.85
C LEU A 252 -13.68 46.56 8.05
N CYS A 253 -13.59 45.74 7.01
CA CYS A 253 -12.45 45.72 6.09
C CYS A 253 -12.38 47.02 5.25
N GLU A 254 -13.52 47.49 4.72
CA GLU A 254 -13.60 48.77 3.96
C GLU A 254 -13.21 49.96 4.80
N ARG A 255 -13.53 49.96 6.10
CA ARG A 255 -13.10 51.00 7.06
C ARG A 255 -11.63 50.87 7.50
N GLY A 256 -10.94 49.83 7.05
CA GLY A 256 -9.53 49.63 7.35
C GLY A 256 -9.25 49.19 8.80
N VAL A 257 -10.22 48.65 9.50
CA VAL A 257 -10.09 48.07 10.86
C VAL A 257 -9.56 46.65 10.84
N LEU A 258 -10.21 45.80 10.02
CA LEU A 258 -9.80 44.44 9.77
C LEU A 258 -9.28 44.28 8.33
N GLU A 259 -8.53 43.25 8.10
CA GLU A 259 -8.15 42.81 6.75
C GLU A 259 -8.31 41.29 6.59
N ILE A 260 -8.54 40.90 5.35
CA ILE A 260 -8.56 39.50 4.98
C ILE A 260 -7.28 39.21 4.22
N VAL A 261 -6.40 38.43 4.84
CA VAL A 261 -5.14 38.03 4.25
C VAL A 261 -5.28 36.63 3.70
N VAL A 262 -4.80 36.43 2.49
CA VAL A 262 -4.73 35.12 1.87
C VAL A 262 -3.40 34.49 2.25
N GLN A 263 -3.46 33.37 2.97
CA GLN A 263 -2.30 32.63 3.38
C GLN A 263 -2.32 31.21 2.84
N GLU A 264 -1.19 30.74 2.33
CA GLU A 264 -1.02 29.34 2.01
C GLU A 264 -0.88 28.52 3.29
N VAL A 265 -1.72 27.49 3.41
CA VAL A 265 -1.74 26.60 4.57
C VAL A 265 -1.40 25.19 4.13
N SER A 266 -0.49 24.57 4.85
CA SER A 266 -0.12 23.18 4.59
C SER A 266 -1.31 22.22 4.82
N ARG A 267 -1.46 21.24 3.93
CA ARG A 267 -2.38 20.11 4.10
C ARG A 267 -1.78 19.00 4.94
N LEU A 268 -0.49 19.11 5.24
CA LEU A 268 0.23 18.12 6.03
C LEU A 268 -0.09 18.32 7.51
N GLU A 269 -0.30 17.23 8.20
CA GLU A 269 -0.60 17.26 9.63
C GLU A 269 0.60 17.78 10.41
N VAL A 270 0.38 18.79 11.26
CA VAL A 270 1.35 19.29 12.24
C VAL A 270 1.21 18.46 13.51
N SER A 271 2.32 18.19 14.20
CA SER A 271 2.30 17.52 15.49
C SER A 271 1.63 18.40 16.54
N LYS A 272 0.72 17.78 17.29
CA LYS A 272 0.13 18.39 18.51
C LYS A 272 0.69 17.77 19.79
N GLU A 273 1.62 16.81 19.64
CA GLU A 273 2.22 16.09 20.76
C GLU A 273 3.33 16.95 21.36
N GLU A 274 3.41 17.02 22.67
CA GLU A 274 4.57 17.58 23.37
C GLU A 274 5.77 16.66 23.14
N VAL A 275 6.94 17.28 22.94
CA VAL A 275 8.18 16.54 22.67
C VAL A 275 8.76 16.05 23.99
N GLU A 276 8.96 14.76 24.09
CA GLU A 276 9.55 14.06 25.23
C GLU A 276 11.00 13.65 24.90
N ASP A 277 11.81 13.45 25.93
CA ASP A 277 13.15 12.90 25.76
C ASP A 277 13.09 11.42 25.35
N VAL A 278 14.14 10.99 24.66
CA VAL A 278 14.29 9.57 24.25
C VAL A 278 14.45 8.70 25.50
N HIS A 279 13.64 7.67 25.60
CA HIS A 279 13.73 6.72 26.71
C HIS A 279 15.07 5.99 26.74
N ALA A 280 15.59 5.74 27.95
CA ALA A 280 16.79 4.93 28.13
C ALA A 280 16.56 3.50 27.66
N LEU A 281 17.57 2.93 27.02
CA LEU A 281 17.56 1.52 26.61
C LEU A 281 17.82 0.61 27.81
N SER A 282 17.26 -0.60 27.76
CA SER A 282 17.70 -1.67 28.65
C SER A 282 19.08 -2.16 28.24
N GLY A 283 19.82 -2.79 29.16
CA GLY A 283 21.16 -3.31 28.85
C GLY A 283 21.21 -4.29 27.67
N ALA A 284 20.13 -5.06 27.43
CA ALA A 284 20.02 -5.91 26.25
C ALA A 284 19.85 -5.10 24.96
N GLN A 285 19.08 -4.02 24.99
CA GLN A 285 18.87 -3.13 23.84
C GLN A 285 20.13 -2.31 23.54
N GLU A 286 20.85 -1.85 24.57
CA GLU A 286 22.14 -1.14 24.42
C GLU A 286 23.18 -2.01 23.74
N LYS A 287 23.28 -3.27 24.16
CA LYS A 287 24.17 -4.25 23.51
C LYS A 287 23.81 -4.42 22.04
N VAL A 288 22.54 -4.62 21.73
CA VAL A 288 22.04 -4.78 20.36
C VAL A 288 22.30 -3.54 19.52
N LEU A 289 22.12 -2.34 20.08
CA LEU A 289 22.45 -1.09 19.40
C LEU A 289 23.95 -1.02 19.07
N GLY A 290 24.81 -1.37 20.03
CA GLY A 290 26.26 -1.45 19.83
C GLY A 290 26.66 -2.47 18.75
N ASP A 291 26.03 -3.64 18.73
CA ASP A 291 26.26 -4.67 17.73
C ASP A 291 25.84 -4.20 16.32
N ILE A 292 24.71 -3.50 16.20
CA ILE A 292 24.25 -2.89 14.93
C ILE A 292 25.27 -1.86 14.44
N GLN A 293 25.71 -0.95 15.31
CA GLN A 293 26.71 0.07 14.99
C GLN A 293 28.06 -0.53 14.60
N TRP A 294 28.45 -1.63 15.25
CA TRP A 294 29.65 -2.38 14.91
C TRP A 294 29.55 -2.96 13.49
N TYR A 295 28.43 -3.61 13.13
CA TYR A 295 28.23 -4.12 11.78
C TYR A 295 28.21 -3.02 10.73
N TYR A 296 27.69 -1.83 11.04
CA TYR A 296 27.65 -0.70 10.10
C TYR A 296 29.03 -0.16 9.69
N LYS A 297 30.10 -0.55 10.38
CA LYS A 297 31.47 -0.21 9.97
C LYS A 297 31.88 -0.97 8.71
N GLU A 298 31.39 -2.21 8.53
CA GLU A 298 31.79 -3.08 7.44
C GLU A 298 30.66 -3.39 6.45
N LYS A 299 29.41 -3.29 6.90
CA LYS A 299 28.22 -3.69 6.14
C LYS A 299 27.22 -2.53 6.05
N ASP A 300 26.50 -2.49 4.94
CA ASP A 300 25.45 -1.48 4.76
C ASP A 300 24.09 -1.94 5.26
N CYS A 301 23.85 -3.26 5.36
CA CYS A 301 22.57 -3.84 5.76
C CYS A 301 22.75 -4.75 6.96
N VAL A 302 21.90 -4.56 7.96
CA VAL A 302 21.81 -5.38 9.18
C VAL A 302 20.40 -5.93 9.32
N LEU A 303 20.29 -7.22 9.62
CA LEU A 303 19.05 -7.89 10.02
C LEU A 303 18.97 -7.94 11.54
N LEU A 304 17.97 -7.29 12.12
CA LEU A 304 17.62 -7.37 13.53
C LEU A 304 16.46 -8.35 13.72
N GLN A 305 16.77 -9.53 14.21
CA GLN A 305 15.75 -10.47 14.65
C GLN A 305 15.41 -10.21 16.12
N GLY A 306 14.23 -9.67 16.39
CA GLY A 306 13.80 -9.38 17.76
C GLY A 306 12.43 -9.98 18.06
N VAL A 307 12.30 -10.72 19.15
CA VAL A 307 11.01 -11.29 19.55
C VAL A 307 9.92 -10.21 19.68
N THR A 308 8.65 -10.61 19.58
CA THR A 308 7.54 -9.67 19.76
C THR A 308 7.61 -9.00 21.13
N SER A 309 7.34 -7.69 21.19
CA SER A 309 7.45 -6.88 22.42
C SER A 309 8.87 -6.80 23.02
N SER A 310 9.91 -7.00 22.25
CA SER A 310 11.30 -6.78 22.67
C SER A 310 11.72 -5.31 22.72
N GLY A 311 10.88 -4.40 22.20
CA GLY A 311 11.19 -2.98 22.14
C GLY A 311 12.11 -2.58 20.99
N LYS A 312 12.06 -3.28 19.85
CA LYS A 312 12.79 -2.90 18.62
C LYS A 312 12.63 -1.44 18.27
N THR A 313 11.43 -0.89 18.46
CA THR A 313 11.13 0.51 18.15
C THR A 313 12.00 1.50 18.93
N GLU A 314 12.38 1.20 20.18
CA GLU A 314 13.28 2.07 20.94
C GLU A 314 14.67 2.10 20.32
N ILE A 315 15.18 0.96 19.87
CA ILE A 315 16.46 0.88 19.15
C ILE A 315 16.38 1.71 17.86
N TYR A 316 15.24 1.65 17.14
CA TYR A 316 15.03 2.47 15.94
C TYR A 316 15.06 3.96 16.26
N ILE A 317 14.42 4.39 17.34
CA ILE A 317 14.41 5.79 17.79
C ILE A 317 15.82 6.29 18.06
N HIS A 318 16.66 5.51 18.74
CA HIS A 318 18.06 5.88 19.00
C HIS A 318 18.88 5.99 17.69
N LEU A 319 18.71 5.06 16.74
CA LEU A 319 19.38 5.12 15.43
C LEU A 319 18.90 6.32 14.60
N ILE A 320 17.60 6.63 14.66
CA ILE A 320 17.04 7.83 14.02
C ILE A 320 17.69 9.07 14.60
N GLN A 321 17.71 9.21 15.93
CA GLN A 321 18.29 10.38 16.60
C GLN A 321 19.77 10.57 16.24
N GLU A 322 20.54 9.49 16.19
CA GLU A 322 21.95 9.54 15.79
C GLU A 322 22.11 10.03 14.33
N THR A 323 21.26 9.51 13.43
CA THR A 323 21.27 9.91 12.01
C THR A 323 20.89 11.38 11.82
N LEU A 324 19.90 11.86 12.58
CA LEU A 324 19.50 13.27 12.56
C LEU A 324 20.59 14.22 13.08
N ARG A 325 21.34 13.81 14.10
CA ARG A 325 22.52 14.58 14.58
C ARG A 325 23.60 14.74 13.52
N GLN A 326 23.67 13.82 12.55
CA GLN A 326 24.57 13.89 11.39
C GLN A 326 24.00 14.76 10.25
N GLY A 327 22.83 15.38 10.42
CA GLY A 327 22.14 16.17 9.39
C GLY A 327 21.56 15.35 8.26
N LYS A 328 21.39 14.03 8.43
CA LYS A 328 20.91 13.12 7.41
C LYS A 328 19.43 12.78 7.60
N GLN A 329 18.79 12.35 6.51
CA GLN A 329 17.39 11.93 6.49
C GLN A 329 17.23 10.45 6.81
N VAL A 330 16.06 10.11 7.32
CA VAL A 330 15.66 8.73 7.64
C VAL A 330 14.39 8.36 6.89
N LEU A 331 14.40 7.19 6.25
CA LEU A 331 13.20 6.52 5.74
C LEU A 331 12.85 5.36 6.67
N TYR A 332 11.70 5.45 7.32
CA TYR A 332 11.17 4.37 8.16
C TYR A 332 9.94 3.76 7.48
N LEU A 333 10.11 2.56 6.93
CA LEU A 333 9.04 1.81 6.26
C LEU A 333 8.33 0.87 7.22
N LEU A 334 7.01 0.91 7.13
CA LEU A 334 6.08 0.01 7.82
C LEU A 334 5.15 -0.67 6.79
N PRO A 335 4.66 -1.88 7.08
CA PRO A 335 3.52 -2.43 6.36
C PRO A 335 2.32 -1.47 6.44
N GLU A 336 1.52 -1.40 5.37
CA GLU A 336 0.39 -0.45 5.29
C GLU A 336 -0.57 -0.56 6.48
N ILE A 337 -0.70 -1.75 7.02
CA ILE A 337 -1.53 -2.10 8.16
C ILE A 337 -0.92 -1.63 9.49
N ALA A 338 0.42 -1.68 9.59
CA ALA A 338 1.15 -1.30 10.80
C ALA A 338 1.34 0.22 10.95
N LEU A 339 1.04 1.01 9.92
CA LEU A 339 1.05 2.47 9.98
C LEU A 339 -0.18 2.96 10.78
N THR A 340 -0.17 2.66 12.06
CA THR A 340 -1.25 3.04 12.98
C THR A 340 -1.00 4.42 13.59
N VAL A 341 -2.06 5.02 14.12
CA VAL A 341 -1.96 6.27 14.87
C VAL A 341 -0.97 6.16 16.03
N GLN A 342 -0.86 4.97 16.64
CA GLN A 342 0.05 4.72 17.78
C GLN A 342 1.51 4.93 17.42
N ILE A 343 2.01 4.36 16.31
CA ILE A 343 3.41 4.52 15.92
C ILE A 343 3.73 5.95 15.48
N VAL A 344 2.78 6.61 14.80
CA VAL A 344 2.92 8.02 14.41
C VAL A 344 3.04 8.90 15.67
N LYS A 345 2.13 8.73 16.65
CA LYS A 345 2.17 9.46 17.91
C LYS A 345 3.47 9.21 18.67
N ARG A 346 3.92 7.95 18.76
CA ARG A 346 5.16 7.60 19.45
C ARG A 346 6.38 8.30 18.86
N LEU A 347 6.50 8.35 17.51
CA LEU A 347 7.62 9.06 16.89
C LEU A 347 7.47 10.58 17.01
N ARG A 348 6.25 11.12 16.92
CA ARG A 348 6.01 12.56 17.08
C ARG A 348 6.26 13.04 18.50
N ARG A 349 6.06 12.23 19.54
CA ARG A 349 6.47 12.56 20.92
C ARG A 349 7.96 12.77 21.07
N VAL A 350 8.78 12.10 20.24
CA VAL A 350 10.23 12.23 20.31
C VAL A 350 10.76 13.28 19.32
N PHE A 351 10.24 13.28 18.09
CA PHE A 351 10.78 14.08 16.99
C PHE A 351 9.89 15.24 16.55
N GLY A 352 8.71 15.40 17.14
CA GLY A 352 7.78 16.51 16.85
C GLY A 352 7.43 16.60 15.36
N ASP A 353 7.54 17.82 14.84
CA ASP A 353 7.24 18.17 13.45
C ASP A 353 8.29 17.70 12.43
N GLN A 354 9.38 17.10 12.88
CA GLN A 354 10.38 16.51 12.00
C GLN A 354 9.88 15.23 11.31
N VAL A 355 8.73 14.67 11.76
CA VAL A 355 8.15 13.45 11.22
C VAL A 355 7.09 13.74 10.17
N GLY A 356 7.44 13.50 8.92
CA GLY A 356 6.49 13.45 7.80
C GLY A 356 5.90 12.06 7.62
N VAL A 357 4.58 11.97 7.41
CA VAL A 357 3.87 10.69 7.19
C VAL A 357 3.42 10.58 5.74
N TYR A 358 3.71 9.44 5.07
CA TYR A 358 3.36 9.22 3.67
C TYR A 358 2.73 7.85 3.43
N HIS A 359 1.49 7.83 2.93
CA HIS A 359 0.77 6.58 2.62
C HIS A 359 -0.28 6.76 1.51
N SER A 360 -0.71 5.66 0.91
CA SER A 360 -1.70 5.61 -0.19
C SER A 360 -3.06 6.24 0.14
N GLY A 361 -3.42 6.27 1.41
CA GLY A 361 -4.70 6.84 1.87
C GLY A 361 -4.70 8.35 2.10
N MET A 362 -3.60 9.06 1.83
CA MET A 362 -3.59 10.52 1.82
C MET A 362 -4.30 11.05 0.57
N ALA A 363 -4.90 12.25 0.69
CA ALA A 363 -5.40 12.97 -0.47
C ALA A 363 -4.23 13.22 -1.46
N ASP A 364 -4.50 13.14 -2.75
CA ASP A 364 -3.45 13.27 -3.76
C ASP A 364 -2.71 14.61 -3.71
N SER A 365 -3.45 15.71 -3.43
CA SER A 365 -2.86 17.03 -3.20
C SER A 365 -1.92 17.09 -1.98
N ALA A 366 -2.21 16.35 -0.89
CA ALA A 366 -1.32 16.26 0.26
C ALA A 366 -0.08 15.41 -0.07
N ARG A 367 -0.24 14.36 -0.90
CA ARG A 367 0.89 13.57 -1.40
C ARG A 367 1.83 14.41 -2.27
N ALA A 368 1.27 15.27 -3.14
CA ALA A 368 2.05 16.18 -3.96
C ALA A 368 2.79 17.24 -3.11
N GLU A 369 2.14 17.77 -2.08
CA GLU A 369 2.76 18.70 -1.15
C GLU A 369 3.94 18.06 -0.39
N MET A 370 3.74 16.82 0.10
CA MET A 370 4.81 16.05 0.73
C MET A 370 5.99 15.81 -0.23
N TRP A 371 5.68 15.49 -1.48
CA TRP A 371 6.66 15.24 -2.52
C TRP A 371 7.49 16.50 -2.82
N ARG A 372 6.84 17.66 -2.97
CA ARG A 372 7.48 18.97 -3.15
C ARG A 372 8.33 19.35 -1.95
N LYS A 373 7.80 19.18 -0.73
CA LYS A 373 8.55 19.46 0.50
C LYS A 373 9.82 18.62 0.56
N GLN A 374 9.76 17.33 0.19
CA GLN A 374 10.94 16.46 0.18
C GLN A 374 11.98 16.90 -0.86
N ASN A 375 11.55 17.41 -2.00
CA ASN A 375 12.45 17.94 -3.03
C ASN A 375 12.91 19.38 -2.76
N GLY A 376 12.24 20.11 -1.86
CA GLY A 376 12.50 21.50 -1.50
C GLY A 376 13.73 21.71 -0.61
N THR A 377 13.90 22.93 -0.11
CA THR A 377 15.02 23.32 0.76
C THR A 377 14.90 22.82 2.20
N ASN A 378 13.67 22.57 2.66
CA ASN A 378 13.39 22.12 4.03
C ASN A 378 12.60 20.78 4.03
N PRO A 379 13.23 19.65 3.64
CA PRO A 379 12.58 18.35 3.64
C PRO A 379 12.35 17.85 5.08
N TYR A 380 11.41 16.93 5.24
CA TYR A 380 11.27 16.22 6.51
C TYR A 380 12.52 15.39 6.79
N PRO A 381 13.14 15.55 7.96
CA PRO A 381 14.29 14.73 8.37
C PRO A 381 13.91 13.25 8.54
N VAL A 382 12.69 12.96 9.04
CA VAL A 382 12.17 11.60 9.19
C VAL A 382 10.93 11.43 8.33
N VAL A 383 10.94 10.46 7.44
CA VAL A 383 9.76 10.04 6.68
C VAL A 383 9.30 8.69 7.18
N LEU A 384 8.13 8.66 7.80
CA LEU A 384 7.43 7.45 8.18
C LEU A 384 6.43 7.09 7.08
N GLY A 385 6.54 5.89 6.52
CA GLY A 385 5.64 5.58 5.43
C GLY A 385 5.53 4.10 5.06
N VAL A 386 4.70 3.85 4.08
CA VAL A 386 4.48 2.52 3.50
C VAL A 386 5.35 2.32 2.25
N ARG A 387 5.22 1.17 1.58
CA ARG A 387 6.02 0.83 0.39
C ARG A 387 6.18 1.95 -0.64
N SER A 388 5.16 2.81 -0.84
CA SER A 388 5.24 3.90 -1.83
C SER A 388 6.17 5.06 -1.42
N SER A 389 6.60 5.10 -0.16
CA SER A 389 7.52 6.14 0.33
C SER A 389 8.93 6.02 -0.26
N VAL A 390 9.29 4.89 -0.85
CA VAL A 390 10.55 4.72 -1.59
C VAL A 390 10.64 5.62 -2.83
N PHE A 391 9.50 6.10 -3.34
CA PHE A 391 9.46 7.00 -4.49
C PHE A 391 9.67 8.47 -4.14
N LEU A 392 9.69 8.84 -2.86
CA LEU A 392 9.95 10.22 -2.47
C LEU A 392 11.40 10.61 -2.75
N PRO A 393 11.67 11.87 -3.16
CA PRO A 393 13.04 12.33 -3.41
C PRO A 393 13.76 12.63 -2.09
N TYR A 394 14.74 11.81 -1.76
CA TYR A 394 15.61 12.02 -0.61
C TYR A 394 16.92 12.69 -1.07
N LYS A 395 17.33 13.76 -0.39
CA LYS A 395 18.56 14.47 -0.72
C LYS A 395 19.80 13.91 -0.02
N GLN A 396 19.66 13.57 1.25
CA GLN A 396 20.74 13.09 2.11
C GLN A 396 20.25 11.91 2.97
N LEU A 397 19.80 10.84 2.32
CA LEU A 397 19.35 9.65 3.04
C LEU A 397 20.52 9.00 3.78
N GLY A 398 20.41 8.86 5.09
CA GLY A 398 21.44 8.28 5.97
C GLY A 398 21.05 6.93 6.56
N LEU A 399 19.75 6.71 6.75
CA LEU A 399 19.24 5.48 7.36
C LEU A 399 17.94 5.06 6.70
N VAL A 400 17.82 3.77 6.43
CA VAL A 400 16.58 3.13 5.97
C VAL A 400 16.22 2.04 6.98
N ILE A 401 15.06 2.15 7.60
CA ILE A 401 14.50 1.14 8.49
C ILE A 401 13.33 0.47 7.78
N VAL A 402 13.32 -0.86 7.73
CA VAL A 402 12.19 -1.64 7.22
C VAL A 402 11.72 -2.55 8.35
N ASP A 403 10.65 -2.16 8.99
CA ASP A 403 10.07 -2.94 10.08
C ASP A 403 9.10 -4.01 9.55
N GLU A 404 8.98 -5.13 10.26
CA GLU A 404 8.25 -6.31 9.81
C GLU A 404 8.59 -6.68 8.34
N GLU A 405 9.91 -6.78 8.04
CA GLU A 405 10.45 -6.89 6.69
C GLU A 405 9.92 -8.11 5.90
N HIS A 406 9.45 -9.14 6.61
CA HIS A 406 8.87 -10.36 6.06
C HIS A 406 7.46 -10.15 5.46
N GLU A 407 6.84 -8.98 5.73
CA GLU A 407 5.46 -8.75 5.37
C GLU A 407 5.19 -8.75 3.85
N SER A 408 4.24 -9.58 3.45
CA SER A 408 3.85 -9.72 2.05
C SER A 408 3.23 -8.45 1.44
N SER A 409 2.74 -7.51 2.26
CA SER A 409 2.17 -6.23 1.82
C SER A 409 3.20 -5.28 1.21
N TYR A 410 4.49 -5.51 1.43
CA TYR A 410 5.55 -4.79 0.72
C TYR A 410 5.58 -5.07 -0.78
N LYS A 411 5.07 -6.23 -1.23
CA LYS A 411 4.96 -6.54 -2.65
C LYS A 411 3.71 -5.92 -3.26
N GLN A 412 3.90 -5.07 -4.28
CA GLN A 412 2.82 -4.55 -5.10
C GLN A 412 2.43 -5.56 -6.17
N LYS A 413 1.15 -5.93 -6.23
CA LYS A 413 0.62 -6.85 -7.25
C LYS A 413 0.08 -6.11 -8.46
N GLU A 414 -0.72 -5.07 -8.25
CA GLU A 414 -1.27 -4.16 -9.26
C GLU A 414 -1.47 -2.76 -8.64
N PRO A 415 -1.34 -1.69 -9.43
CA PRO A 415 -0.83 -1.63 -10.80
C PRO A 415 0.68 -1.87 -10.90
N ALA A 416 1.21 -1.92 -12.13
CA ALA A 416 2.67 -1.87 -12.35
C ALA A 416 3.26 -0.54 -11.83
N PRO A 417 4.55 -0.54 -11.40
CA PRO A 417 5.49 -1.65 -11.30
C PRO A 417 5.12 -2.62 -10.18
N ARG A 418 5.34 -3.93 -10.41
CA ARG A 418 5.11 -4.98 -9.42
C ARG A 418 6.32 -5.15 -8.49
N TYR A 419 6.73 -4.07 -7.87
CA TYR A 419 7.93 -4.03 -7.03
C TYR A 419 7.69 -4.52 -5.61
N ASN A 420 8.77 -4.93 -4.93
CA ASN A 420 8.79 -5.17 -3.50
C ASN A 420 9.38 -3.94 -2.81
N GLY A 421 8.61 -3.31 -1.90
CA GLY A 421 9.01 -2.08 -1.20
C GLY A 421 10.22 -2.27 -0.30
N ARG A 422 10.38 -3.44 0.36
CA ARG A 422 11.58 -3.80 1.14
C ARG A 422 12.82 -3.82 0.24
N ASP A 423 12.77 -4.56 -0.85
CA ASP A 423 13.92 -4.72 -1.74
C ASP A 423 14.27 -3.41 -2.46
N ALA A 424 13.24 -2.63 -2.81
CA ALA A 424 13.41 -1.28 -3.34
C ALA A 424 14.07 -0.34 -2.32
N ALA A 425 13.67 -0.41 -1.04
CA ALA A 425 14.26 0.39 0.03
C ALA A 425 15.73 0.01 0.30
N ILE A 426 16.07 -1.29 0.24
CA ILE A 426 17.44 -1.76 0.34
C ILE A 426 18.30 -1.17 -0.79
N MET A 427 17.78 -1.18 -2.02
CA MET A 427 18.52 -0.64 -3.16
C MET A 427 18.62 0.89 -3.09
N LEU A 428 17.54 1.58 -2.71
CA LEU A 428 17.55 3.03 -2.49
C LEU A 428 18.62 3.41 -1.45
N GLY A 429 18.65 2.71 -0.31
CA GLY A 429 19.65 2.91 0.73
C GLY A 429 21.07 2.69 0.21
N LYS A 430 21.31 1.60 -0.51
CA LYS A 430 22.60 1.29 -1.12
C LYS A 430 23.05 2.36 -2.11
N MET A 431 22.16 2.81 -3.00
CA MET A 431 22.48 3.86 -3.99
C MET A 431 22.71 5.23 -3.35
N SER A 432 22.11 5.49 -2.18
CA SER A 432 22.28 6.73 -1.41
C SER A 432 23.45 6.68 -0.42
N GLY A 433 24.13 5.55 -0.26
CA GLY A 433 25.15 5.35 0.78
C GLY A 433 24.59 5.35 2.20
N ALA A 434 23.29 5.06 2.36
CA ALA A 434 22.62 4.99 3.66
C ALA A 434 22.80 3.61 4.31
N LYS A 435 22.77 3.56 5.64
CA LYS A 435 22.70 2.31 6.39
C LYS A 435 21.27 1.77 6.38
N ILE A 436 21.13 0.45 6.42
CA ILE A 436 19.86 -0.24 6.26
C ILE A 436 19.65 -1.18 7.44
N LEU A 437 18.51 -1.07 8.11
CA LEU A 437 18.08 -1.96 9.16
C LEU A 437 16.80 -2.67 8.76
N LEU A 438 16.85 -3.99 8.72
CA LEU A 438 15.69 -4.84 8.52
C LEU A 438 15.27 -5.41 9.88
N GLY A 439 14.05 -5.12 10.32
CA GLY A 439 13.54 -5.58 11.60
C GLY A 439 12.42 -6.60 11.44
N SER A 440 12.50 -7.71 12.18
CA SER A 440 11.43 -8.71 12.21
C SER A 440 11.56 -9.61 13.44
N ALA A 441 10.44 -10.20 13.89
CA ALA A 441 10.45 -11.32 14.82
C ALA A 441 10.68 -12.65 14.08
N THR A 442 10.13 -12.77 12.89
CA THR A 442 10.20 -13.92 11.99
C THR A 442 10.70 -13.44 10.63
N PRO A 443 12.02 -13.28 10.44
CA PRO A 443 12.59 -12.76 9.21
C PRO A 443 12.16 -13.58 7.98
N SER A 444 12.07 -12.94 6.81
CA SER A 444 11.89 -13.68 5.57
C SER A 444 13.08 -14.61 5.31
N PHE A 445 12.84 -15.74 4.67
CA PHE A 445 13.92 -16.71 4.38
C PHE A 445 15.02 -16.08 3.53
N GLU A 446 14.68 -15.16 2.63
CA GLU A 446 15.62 -14.43 1.81
C GLU A 446 16.56 -13.53 2.66
N SER A 447 15.99 -12.76 3.59
CA SER A 447 16.77 -11.90 4.48
C SER A 447 17.61 -12.72 5.47
N TYR A 448 17.03 -13.80 6.00
CA TYR A 448 17.73 -14.68 6.94
C TYR A 448 18.90 -15.41 6.26
N GLN A 449 18.72 -15.90 5.01
CA GLN A 449 19.82 -16.50 4.22
C GLN A 449 20.94 -15.50 3.95
N ASN A 450 20.58 -14.24 3.60
CA ASN A 450 21.57 -13.19 3.40
C ASN A 450 22.35 -12.88 4.69
N ALA A 451 21.71 -12.99 5.85
CA ALA A 451 22.37 -12.82 7.14
C ALA A 451 23.30 -14.01 7.45
N LEU A 452 22.84 -15.25 7.28
CA LEU A 452 23.64 -16.46 7.51
C LEU A 452 24.84 -16.56 6.56
N SER A 453 24.70 -16.15 5.31
CA SER A 453 25.80 -16.11 4.33
C SER A 453 26.81 -14.97 4.58
N GLY A 454 26.57 -14.13 5.60
CA GLY A 454 27.44 -13.02 5.94
C GLY A 454 27.29 -11.80 5.03
N LYS A 455 26.33 -11.79 4.09
CA LYS A 455 26.04 -10.64 3.25
C LYS A 455 25.43 -9.48 4.05
N TYR A 456 24.58 -9.80 5.05
CA TYR A 456 24.05 -8.83 6.02
C TYR A 456 24.74 -9.02 7.38
N GLY A 457 24.76 -7.99 8.20
CA GLY A 457 24.99 -8.15 9.64
C GLY A 457 23.79 -8.87 10.26
N PHE A 458 24.03 -9.69 11.29
CA PHE A 458 22.96 -10.41 11.98
C PHE A 458 23.01 -10.14 13.47
N VAL A 459 21.95 -9.54 14.00
CA VAL A 459 21.81 -9.20 15.42
C VAL A 459 20.49 -9.74 15.94
N GLN A 460 20.53 -10.29 17.18
CA GLN A 460 19.37 -10.89 17.79
C GLN A 460 19.01 -10.20 19.11
N LEU A 461 17.72 -9.88 19.30
CA LEU A 461 17.14 -9.41 20.55
C LEU A 461 16.15 -10.46 21.06
N THR A 462 16.63 -11.33 21.94
CA THR A 462 15.88 -12.53 22.39
C THR A 462 15.05 -12.29 23.64
N THR A 463 15.25 -11.15 24.32
CA THR A 463 14.55 -10.81 25.56
C THR A 463 13.38 -9.86 25.27
N ARG A 464 12.25 -10.05 25.96
CA ARG A 464 11.14 -9.10 25.96
C ARG A 464 11.41 -7.94 26.92
N TYR A 465 10.87 -6.79 26.62
CA TYR A 465 10.94 -5.63 27.50
C TYR A 465 9.98 -5.81 28.70
N GLY A 466 10.45 -5.52 29.93
CA GLY A 466 9.60 -5.49 31.12
C GLY A 466 9.20 -6.86 31.69
N GLU A 467 10.03 -7.89 31.52
CA GLU A 467 9.82 -9.27 32.06
C GLU A 467 8.48 -9.93 31.65
N VAL A 468 7.90 -9.48 30.54
CA VAL A 468 6.64 -10.06 30.05
C VAL A 468 6.86 -11.48 29.55
N MET A 469 6.19 -12.45 30.17
CA MET A 469 6.26 -13.87 29.78
C MET A 469 5.57 -14.12 28.43
N MET A 470 6.06 -15.13 27.70
CA MET A 470 5.36 -15.63 26.51
C MET A 470 4.00 -16.21 26.90
N PRO A 471 2.96 -16.03 26.09
CA PRO A 471 1.65 -16.62 26.33
C PRO A 471 1.75 -18.16 26.32
N GLU A 472 0.82 -18.81 26.98
CA GLU A 472 0.67 -20.25 26.90
C GLU A 472 0.04 -20.63 25.56
N LEU A 473 0.72 -21.47 24.78
CA LEU A 473 0.23 -21.98 23.50
C LEU A 473 -0.43 -23.35 23.69
N LEU A 474 -1.73 -23.41 23.52
CA LEU A 474 -2.52 -24.65 23.60
C LEU A 474 -2.98 -25.09 22.21
N PHE A 475 -2.38 -26.15 21.69
CA PHE A 475 -2.82 -26.79 20.46
C PHE A 475 -3.91 -27.81 20.78
N VAL A 476 -5.07 -27.69 20.14
CA VAL A 476 -6.25 -28.50 20.43
C VAL A 476 -6.70 -29.27 19.20
N ASP A 477 -6.75 -30.59 19.28
CA ASP A 477 -7.16 -31.48 18.17
C ASP A 477 -8.67 -31.44 17.96
N MET A 478 -9.10 -30.75 16.90
CA MET A 478 -10.51 -30.69 16.53
C MET A 478 -11.10 -32.04 16.09
N LYS A 479 -10.28 -32.98 15.58
CA LYS A 479 -10.76 -34.30 15.15
C LYS A 479 -11.35 -35.08 16.30
N GLU A 480 -10.67 -35.07 17.43
CA GLU A 480 -11.13 -35.80 18.61
C GLU A 480 -12.49 -35.29 19.07
N TYR A 481 -12.64 -33.96 19.20
CA TYR A 481 -13.89 -33.35 19.66
C TYR A 481 -15.03 -33.48 18.64
N ARG A 482 -14.73 -33.41 17.34
CA ARG A 482 -15.72 -33.67 16.28
C ARG A 482 -16.20 -35.12 16.31
N ARG A 483 -15.30 -36.09 16.47
CA ARG A 483 -15.66 -37.53 16.57
C ARG A 483 -16.54 -37.77 17.79
N LYS A 484 -16.23 -37.17 18.92
CA LYS A 484 -17.03 -37.28 20.15
C LYS A 484 -18.29 -36.39 20.16
N LYS A 485 -18.58 -35.63 19.09
CA LYS A 485 -19.70 -34.69 18.98
C LYS A 485 -19.75 -33.65 20.10
N MET A 486 -18.56 -33.22 20.59
CA MET A 486 -18.42 -32.29 21.72
C MET A 486 -18.18 -30.85 21.28
N MET A 487 -18.15 -30.56 19.99
CA MET A 487 -18.00 -29.19 19.48
C MET A 487 -19.22 -28.33 19.83
N LYS A 488 -18.98 -27.10 20.25
CA LYS A 488 -20.00 -26.05 20.43
C LYS A 488 -19.90 -25.07 19.24
N GLY A 489 -20.66 -25.34 18.18
CA GLY A 489 -20.49 -24.62 16.91
C GLY A 489 -19.08 -24.79 16.36
N SER A 490 -18.36 -23.68 16.19
CA SER A 490 -16.98 -23.65 15.73
C SER A 490 -15.94 -23.83 16.86
N PHE A 491 -16.37 -23.95 18.11
CA PHE A 491 -15.48 -23.98 19.27
C PHE A 491 -15.28 -25.40 19.80
N THR A 492 -14.02 -25.75 20.07
CA THR A 492 -13.72 -26.91 20.91
C THR A 492 -14.11 -26.60 22.36
N PRO A 493 -14.40 -27.62 23.20
CA PRO A 493 -14.69 -27.38 24.62
C PRO A 493 -13.61 -26.57 25.33
N VAL A 494 -12.34 -26.79 25.01
CA VAL A 494 -11.22 -26.06 25.59
C VAL A 494 -11.30 -24.57 25.28
N LEU A 495 -11.50 -24.19 24.00
CA LEU A 495 -11.62 -22.79 23.62
C LEU A 495 -12.87 -22.15 24.23
N TYR A 496 -13.99 -22.88 24.23
CA TYR A 496 -15.24 -22.39 24.81
C TYR A 496 -15.10 -22.08 26.32
N GLU A 497 -14.51 -22.99 27.10
CA GLU A 497 -14.33 -22.77 28.55
C GLU A 497 -13.34 -21.64 28.86
N GLU A 498 -12.26 -21.51 28.07
CA GLU A 498 -11.33 -20.39 28.21
C GLU A 498 -11.97 -19.06 27.83
N MET A 499 -12.79 -19.01 26.75
CA MET A 499 -13.57 -17.82 26.39
C MET A 499 -14.51 -17.42 27.52
N LYS A 500 -15.26 -18.39 28.05
CA LYS A 500 -16.18 -18.15 29.17
C LYS A 500 -15.46 -17.55 30.36
N ARG A 501 -14.35 -18.16 30.78
CA ARG A 501 -13.56 -17.70 31.92
C ARG A 501 -13.05 -16.25 31.77
N VAL A 502 -12.52 -15.93 30.56
CA VAL A 502 -11.96 -14.60 30.25
C VAL A 502 -13.05 -13.54 30.19
N LEU A 503 -14.19 -13.85 29.55
CA LEU A 503 -15.33 -12.92 29.43
C LEU A 503 -16.00 -12.66 30.80
N GLU A 504 -16.15 -13.69 31.64
CA GLU A 504 -16.66 -13.55 33.00
C GLU A 504 -15.74 -12.69 33.89
N SER A 505 -14.42 -12.65 33.61
CA SER A 505 -13.50 -11.75 34.30
C SER A 505 -13.49 -10.32 33.78
N GLY A 506 -14.33 -9.97 32.82
CA GLY A 506 -14.38 -8.66 32.17
C GLY A 506 -13.20 -8.34 31.25
N MET A 507 -12.44 -9.37 30.87
CA MET A 507 -11.32 -9.26 29.93
C MET A 507 -11.75 -9.57 28.51
N GLN A 508 -10.89 -9.23 27.54
CA GLN A 508 -11.19 -9.30 26.11
C GLN A 508 -10.64 -10.54 25.44
N VAL A 509 -11.32 -10.95 24.37
CA VAL A 509 -10.98 -12.10 23.53
C VAL A 509 -10.80 -11.66 22.09
N ILE A 510 -9.76 -12.18 21.44
CA ILE A 510 -9.58 -12.09 20.00
C ILE A 510 -9.81 -13.45 19.36
N LEU A 511 -10.69 -13.53 18.35
CA LEU A 511 -10.89 -14.73 17.56
C LEU A 511 -10.31 -14.52 16.15
N PHE A 512 -9.26 -15.26 15.86
CA PHE A 512 -8.56 -15.18 14.59
C PHE A 512 -9.04 -16.28 13.64
N GLN A 513 -9.52 -15.87 12.44
CA GLN A 513 -9.87 -16.78 11.34
C GLN A 513 -9.17 -16.33 10.06
N ASN A 514 -8.34 -17.17 9.48
CA ASN A 514 -7.74 -16.84 8.19
C ASN A 514 -8.77 -17.01 7.06
N ARG A 515 -9.26 -15.87 6.54
CA ARG A 515 -10.11 -15.84 5.34
C ARG A 515 -9.34 -15.20 4.19
N ARG A 516 -8.33 -15.89 3.65
CA ARG A 516 -7.73 -15.47 2.38
C ARG A 516 -7.93 -16.53 1.32
N GLY A 517 -8.55 -16.13 0.21
CA GLY A 517 -8.53 -16.79 -1.08
C GLY A 517 -9.82 -17.52 -1.45
N TYR A 518 -10.17 -17.38 -2.72
CA TYR A 518 -11.17 -18.17 -3.43
C TYR A 518 -10.68 -19.61 -3.70
N SER A 519 -9.42 -19.91 -3.36
CA SER A 519 -8.81 -21.23 -3.55
C SER A 519 -9.36 -22.22 -2.55
N THR A 520 -10.16 -23.14 -3.03
CA THR A 520 -10.64 -24.27 -2.24
C THR A 520 -9.60 -25.39 -2.31
N TYR A 521 -9.08 -25.81 -1.16
CA TYR A 521 -8.26 -27.00 -1.05
C TYR A 521 -9.06 -28.12 -0.42
N LEU A 522 -8.60 -29.35 -0.62
CA LEU A 522 -9.20 -30.52 -0.01
C LEU A 522 -8.31 -31.04 1.11
N GLN A 523 -8.93 -31.28 2.26
CA GLN A 523 -8.30 -31.82 3.45
C GLN A 523 -8.96 -33.16 3.81
N CYS A 524 -8.16 -34.14 4.23
CA CYS A 524 -8.70 -35.40 4.73
C CYS A 524 -9.49 -35.15 6.02
N ASP A 525 -10.70 -35.67 6.09
CA ASP A 525 -11.58 -35.53 7.27
C ASP A 525 -11.08 -36.31 8.49
N ARG A 526 -10.19 -37.29 8.28
CA ARG A 526 -9.67 -38.17 9.32
C ARG A 526 -8.27 -37.82 9.79
N CYS A 527 -7.28 -37.65 8.91
CA CYS A 527 -5.89 -37.34 9.30
C CYS A 527 -5.51 -35.87 9.14
N GLY A 528 -6.30 -35.09 8.41
CA GLY A 528 -6.01 -33.68 8.19
C GLY A 528 -5.03 -33.40 7.04
N SER A 529 -4.49 -34.41 6.35
CA SER A 529 -3.56 -34.21 5.25
C SER A 529 -4.18 -33.42 4.11
N ILE A 530 -3.36 -32.54 3.51
CA ILE A 530 -3.72 -31.73 2.35
C ILE A 530 -3.01 -32.29 1.12
N LEU A 531 -3.73 -32.39 -0.01
CA LEU A 531 -3.16 -32.89 -1.26
C LEU A 531 -2.19 -31.89 -1.86
N LYS A 532 -0.93 -32.30 -1.98
CA LYS A 532 0.14 -31.50 -2.60
C LYS A 532 0.49 -32.00 -4.01
N CYS A 533 1.00 -31.11 -4.83
CA CYS A 533 1.55 -31.41 -6.15
C CYS A 533 2.90 -32.13 -6.02
N LYS A 534 3.06 -33.30 -6.64
CA LYS A 534 4.32 -34.06 -6.57
C LYS A 534 5.52 -33.36 -7.23
N HIS A 535 5.28 -32.44 -8.16
CA HIS A 535 6.34 -31.72 -8.89
C HIS A 535 6.74 -30.40 -8.24
N CYS A 536 5.83 -29.79 -7.49
CA CYS A 536 6.02 -28.42 -6.97
C CYS A 536 5.93 -28.34 -5.45
N ASP A 537 5.50 -29.39 -4.78
CA ASP A 537 5.27 -29.45 -3.33
C ASP A 537 4.38 -28.31 -2.78
N VAL A 538 3.45 -27.82 -3.58
CA VAL A 538 2.42 -26.87 -3.19
C VAL A 538 1.07 -27.53 -3.12
N SER A 539 0.17 -27.04 -2.25
CA SER A 539 -1.21 -27.53 -2.17
C SER A 539 -1.91 -27.40 -3.52
N MET A 540 -2.73 -28.40 -3.88
CA MET A 540 -3.49 -28.37 -5.13
C MET A 540 -4.86 -27.72 -4.90
N THR A 541 -5.27 -26.86 -5.84
CA THR A 541 -6.57 -26.19 -5.79
C THR A 541 -7.67 -27.10 -6.36
N TYR A 542 -8.79 -27.20 -5.64
CA TYR A 542 -9.94 -28.01 -6.02
C TYR A 542 -10.96 -27.23 -6.85
N TYR A 543 -11.27 -27.72 -8.02
CA TYR A 543 -12.30 -27.19 -8.91
C TYR A 543 -13.58 -28.02 -8.83
N ARG A 544 -14.55 -27.53 -8.06
CA ARG A 544 -15.81 -28.26 -7.77
C ARG A 544 -16.58 -28.70 -9.01
N TYR A 545 -16.68 -27.86 -10.03
CA TYR A 545 -17.45 -28.13 -11.23
C TYR A 545 -16.83 -29.23 -12.13
N ARG A 546 -15.50 -29.47 -12.02
CA ARG A 546 -14.78 -30.55 -12.73
C ARG A 546 -14.43 -31.73 -11.84
N ASN A 547 -14.62 -31.62 -10.56
CA ASN A 547 -14.16 -32.57 -9.54
C ASN A 547 -12.67 -32.94 -9.70
N THR A 548 -11.83 -31.93 -9.98
CA THR A 548 -10.39 -32.08 -10.22
C THR A 548 -9.56 -31.20 -9.34
N LEU A 549 -8.31 -31.62 -9.12
CA LEU A 549 -7.26 -30.88 -8.46
C LEU A 549 -6.29 -30.29 -9.51
N ASN A 550 -5.93 -29.03 -9.40
CA ASN A 550 -5.01 -28.37 -10.32
C ASN A 550 -3.85 -27.73 -9.55
N CYS A 551 -2.64 -27.86 -10.08
CA CYS A 551 -1.47 -27.14 -9.61
C CYS A 551 -1.31 -25.82 -10.39
N HIS A 552 -1.35 -24.70 -9.71
CA HIS A 552 -1.18 -23.39 -10.35
C HIS A 552 0.26 -23.06 -10.79
N TYR A 553 1.24 -23.89 -10.41
CA TYR A 553 2.64 -23.68 -10.79
C TYR A 553 3.01 -24.44 -12.06
N CYS A 554 2.68 -25.72 -12.14
CA CYS A 554 3.05 -26.54 -13.29
C CYS A 554 1.87 -26.93 -14.19
N GLY A 555 0.63 -26.64 -13.82
CA GLY A 555 -0.57 -26.99 -14.57
C GLY A 555 -0.98 -28.48 -14.42
N SER A 556 -0.32 -29.24 -13.54
CA SER A 556 -0.66 -30.67 -13.33
C SER A 556 -2.10 -30.80 -12.85
N LEU A 557 -2.87 -31.67 -13.53
CA LEU A 557 -4.24 -31.99 -13.22
C LEU A 557 -4.30 -33.37 -12.59
N ARG A 558 -5.16 -33.55 -11.60
CA ARG A 558 -5.39 -34.82 -10.92
C ARG A 558 -6.85 -34.98 -10.51
N ALA A 559 -7.38 -36.17 -10.62
CA ALA A 559 -8.67 -36.53 -10.04
C ALA A 559 -8.56 -36.55 -8.50
N VAL A 560 -9.68 -36.25 -7.83
CA VAL A 560 -9.74 -36.37 -6.37
C VAL A 560 -9.72 -37.86 -6.01
N PRO A 561 -8.76 -38.32 -5.19
CA PRO A 561 -8.71 -39.70 -4.75
C PRO A 561 -9.95 -40.05 -3.92
N ALA A 562 -10.49 -41.25 -4.12
CA ALA A 562 -11.69 -41.71 -3.39
C ALA A 562 -11.44 -41.88 -1.89
N VAL A 563 -10.20 -42.24 -1.51
CA VAL A 563 -9.73 -42.34 -0.11
C VAL A 563 -8.43 -41.58 0.09
N CYS A 564 -8.20 -41.15 1.28
CA CYS A 564 -6.97 -40.44 1.65
C CYS A 564 -5.74 -41.33 1.39
N GLN A 565 -4.75 -40.76 0.69
CA GLN A 565 -3.50 -41.44 0.34
C GLN A 565 -2.54 -41.61 1.52
N GLU A 566 -2.66 -40.77 2.55
CA GLU A 566 -1.81 -40.82 3.72
C GLU A 566 -2.32 -41.83 4.77
N CYS A 567 -3.61 -41.79 5.10
CA CYS A 567 -4.16 -42.66 6.14
C CYS A 567 -4.97 -43.85 5.59
N GLY A 568 -5.22 -43.94 4.30
CA GLY A 568 -5.92 -45.04 3.65
C GLY A 568 -7.43 -45.19 3.98
N GLN A 569 -8.00 -44.34 4.81
CA GLN A 569 -9.36 -44.50 5.36
C GLN A 569 -10.24 -43.25 5.33
N GLY A 570 -9.67 -42.06 5.27
CA GLY A 570 -10.43 -40.79 5.26
C GLY A 570 -10.83 -40.38 3.87
N HIS A 571 -11.80 -39.45 3.79
CA HIS A 571 -12.23 -38.82 2.55
C HIS A 571 -11.77 -37.37 2.49
N TYR A 572 -11.52 -36.85 1.31
CA TYR A 572 -11.14 -35.46 1.12
C TYR A 572 -12.39 -34.57 1.07
N VAL A 573 -12.44 -33.60 1.98
CA VAL A 573 -13.56 -32.67 2.15
C VAL A 573 -13.07 -31.23 2.06
N ASN A 574 -13.97 -30.36 1.57
CA ASN A 574 -13.73 -28.93 1.58
C ASN A 574 -14.29 -28.35 2.89
N ARG A 575 -13.41 -27.72 3.70
CA ARG A 575 -13.78 -27.13 5.00
C ARG A 575 -13.23 -25.71 5.07
N THR A 576 -14.06 -24.73 4.84
CA THR A 576 -13.69 -23.31 5.08
C THR A 576 -14.85 -22.59 5.75
N PRO A 577 -14.92 -22.55 7.09
CA PRO A 577 -15.90 -21.72 7.79
C PRO A 577 -15.56 -20.23 7.57
N GLY A 578 -16.59 -19.41 7.32
CA GLY A 578 -16.44 -17.95 7.24
C GLY A 578 -16.47 -17.27 8.61
N THR A 579 -15.95 -16.04 8.70
CA THR A 579 -16.03 -15.19 9.92
C THR A 579 -17.45 -14.90 10.37
N GLU A 580 -18.40 -14.90 9.45
CA GLU A 580 -19.84 -14.75 9.71
C GLU A 580 -20.37 -15.86 10.62
N ARG A 581 -20.02 -17.11 10.32
CA ARG A 581 -20.43 -18.25 11.15
C ARG A 581 -19.83 -18.18 12.56
N ILE A 582 -18.61 -17.70 12.70
CA ILE A 582 -17.98 -17.53 14.02
C ILE A 582 -18.73 -16.47 14.83
N GLU A 583 -19.14 -15.38 14.20
CA GLU A 583 -19.96 -14.34 14.83
C GLU A 583 -21.32 -14.88 15.29
N GLU A 584 -21.98 -15.68 14.44
CA GLU A 584 -23.26 -16.35 14.79
C GLU A 584 -23.06 -17.31 15.99
N ASP A 585 -22.03 -18.13 15.97
CA ASP A 585 -21.70 -19.05 17.05
C ASP A 585 -21.39 -18.28 18.36
N VAL A 586 -20.65 -17.15 18.33
CA VAL A 586 -20.44 -16.33 19.53
C VAL A 586 -21.75 -15.76 20.05
N LYS A 587 -22.62 -15.21 19.20
CA LYS A 587 -23.94 -14.70 19.60
C LYS A 587 -24.82 -15.78 20.21
N GLN A 588 -24.75 -17.00 19.68
CA GLN A 588 -25.54 -18.13 20.18
C GLN A 588 -25.09 -18.59 21.57
N TYR A 589 -23.78 -18.68 21.79
CA TYR A 589 -23.23 -19.25 23.03
C TYR A 589 -22.88 -18.21 24.10
N PHE A 590 -22.78 -16.94 23.71
CA PHE A 590 -22.45 -15.80 24.59
C PHE A 590 -23.35 -14.58 24.26
N PRO A 591 -24.66 -14.65 24.52
CA PRO A 591 -25.61 -13.64 24.05
C PRO A 591 -25.39 -12.23 24.64
N GLU A 592 -24.81 -12.14 25.85
CA GLU A 592 -24.56 -10.86 26.55
C GLU A 592 -23.27 -10.14 26.08
N VAL A 593 -22.47 -10.75 25.20
CA VAL A 593 -21.15 -10.27 24.82
C VAL A 593 -21.23 -9.29 23.66
N ARG A 594 -20.51 -8.18 23.76
CA ARG A 594 -20.39 -7.15 22.72
C ARG A 594 -19.33 -7.55 21.70
N ILE A 595 -19.76 -7.79 20.48
CA ILE A 595 -18.94 -8.37 19.42
C ILE A 595 -18.72 -7.35 18.31
N ALA A 596 -17.51 -7.31 17.77
CA ALA A 596 -17.25 -6.64 16.51
C ALA A 596 -16.47 -7.54 15.55
N ARG A 597 -16.72 -7.34 14.25
CA ARG A 597 -16.01 -8.04 13.18
C ARG A 597 -15.13 -7.05 12.40
N MET A 598 -13.85 -7.39 12.28
CA MET A 598 -12.88 -6.66 11.50
C MET A 598 -12.65 -7.37 10.15
N ASP A 599 -13.39 -6.94 9.13
CA ASP A 599 -13.30 -7.46 7.75
C ASP A 599 -12.90 -6.36 6.76
N LEU A 600 -12.79 -6.73 5.47
CA LEU A 600 -12.37 -5.81 4.41
C LEU A 600 -13.31 -4.61 4.23
N ASP A 601 -14.62 -4.78 4.51
CA ASP A 601 -15.61 -3.71 4.35
C ASP A 601 -15.44 -2.63 5.42
N VAL A 602 -15.19 -3.03 6.66
CA VAL A 602 -14.86 -2.11 7.78
C VAL A 602 -13.56 -1.37 7.49
N MET A 603 -12.58 -2.06 6.93
CA MET A 603 -11.26 -1.50 6.65
C MET A 603 -11.23 -0.53 5.48
N SER A 604 -12.12 -0.68 4.51
CA SER A 604 -12.25 0.26 3.40
C SER A 604 -12.65 1.66 3.87
N ASN A 605 -13.26 1.77 5.05
CA ASN A 605 -13.65 3.03 5.67
C ASN A 605 -12.78 3.32 6.92
N LYS A 606 -11.82 4.23 6.77
CA LYS A 606 -10.87 4.61 7.82
C LYS A 606 -11.52 5.12 9.11
N ALA A 607 -12.64 5.85 9.02
CA ALA A 607 -13.34 6.37 10.20
C ALA A 607 -13.96 5.22 11.00
N LYS A 608 -14.61 4.26 10.30
CA LYS A 608 -15.18 3.06 10.94
C LYS A 608 -14.10 2.18 11.58
N PHE A 609 -12.96 2.03 10.88
CA PHE A 609 -11.83 1.26 11.40
C PHE A 609 -11.26 1.89 12.67
N ARG A 610 -11.03 3.23 12.70
CA ARG A 610 -10.57 3.94 13.90
C ARG A 610 -11.56 3.79 15.04
N ALA A 611 -12.83 4.07 14.81
CA ALA A 611 -13.87 3.95 15.83
C ALA A 611 -13.92 2.54 16.43
N LEU A 612 -13.79 1.48 15.61
CA LEU A 612 -13.77 0.10 16.08
C LEU A 612 -12.56 -0.19 16.97
N ILE A 613 -11.38 0.31 16.61
CA ILE A 613 -10.16 0.15 17.42
C ILE A 613 -10.31 0.91 18.74
N ASP A 614 -10.75 2.17 18.71
CA ASP A 614 -10.96 3.00 19.90
C ASP A 614 -12.00 2.36 20.84
N ASP A 615 -13.10 1.80 20.31
CA ASP A 615 -14.11 1.07 21.09
C ASP A 615 -13.56 -0.20 21.74
N PHE A 616 -12.69 -0.95 21.03
CA PHE A 616 -12.07 -2.13 21.59
C PHE A 616 -11.01 -1.77 22.64
N GLU A 617 -10.17 -0.76 22.41
CA GLU A 617 -9.20 -0.26 23.41
C GLU A 617 -9.88 0.26 24.68
N SER A 618 -10.98 0.98 24.54
CA SER A 618 -11.76 1.54 25.66
C SER A 618 -12.55 0.48 26.44
N GLY A 619 -12.61 -0.76 25.96
CA GLY A 619 -13.36 -1.85 26.60
C GLY A 619 -14.87 -1.81 26.33
N ASN A 620 -15.31 -1.07 25.30
CA ASN A 620 -16.70 -1.07 24.84
C ASN A 620 -17.07 -2.34 24.06
N LEU A 621 -16.08 -3.13 23.67
CA LEU A 621 -16.22 -4.40 22.98
C LEU A 621 -15.48 -5.50 23.75
N ASP A 622 -16.05 -6.70 23.79
CA ASP A 622 -15.53 -7.84 24.55
C ASP A 622 -14.86 -8.86 23.65
N VAL A 623 -15.39 -9.07 22.45
CA VAL A 623 -14.85 -10.01 21.45
C VAL A 623 -14.60 -9.33 20.12
N LEU A 624 -13.38 -9.46 19.63
CA LEU A 624 -13.01 -9.01 18.30
C LEU A 624 -12.75 -10.23 17.39
N ILE A 625 -13.56 -10.36 16.34
CA ILE A 625 -13.40 -11.41 15.33
C ILE A 625 -12.73 -10.82 14.10
N GLY A 626 -11.61 -11.38 13.68
CA GLY A 626 -10.91 -10.82 12.53
C GLY A 626 -10.01 -11.78 11.78
N THR A 627 -9.54 -11.30 10.64
CA THR A 627 -8.58 -11.99 9.79
C THR A 627 -7.14 -11.53 10.12
N GLN A 628 -6.20 -11.68 9.22
CA GLN A 628 -4.78 -11.28 9.39
C GLN A 628 -4.55 -9.86 9.96
N MET A 629 -5.56 -9.01 9.95
CA MET A 629 -5.47 -7.62 10.39
C MET A 629 -5.39 -7.49 11.91
N VAL A 630 -6.10 -8.36 12.62
CA VAL A 630 -6.09 -8.36 14.11
C VAL A 630 -4.73 -8.81 14.66
N SER A 631 -3.96 -9.54 13.85
CA SER A 631 -2.63 -10.02 14.24
C SER A 631 -1.52 -8.98 14.12
N LYS A 632 -1.78 -7.79 13.50
CA LYS A 632 -0.72 -6.87 13.08
C LYS A 632 -0.86 -5.47 13.68
N GLY A 633 0.23 -4.95 14.23
CA GLY A 633 0.41 -3.53 14.57
C GLY A 633 -0.50 -2.97 15.66
N LEU A 634 -1.43 -3.74 16.22
CA LEU A 634 -2.34 -3.33 17.27
C LEU A 634 -1.93 -3.92 18.62
N ASP A 635 -2.00 -3.12 19.65
CA ASP A 635 -1.59 -3.49 21.00
C ASP A 635 -2.74 -3.25 21.98
N PHE A 636 -3.29 -4.33 22.53
CA PHE A 636 -4.45 -4.28 23.41
C PHE A 636 -4.10 -4.82 24.81
N GLU A 637 -4.15 -3.98 25.82
CA GLU A 637 -3.77 -4.34 27.19
C GLU A 637 -4.73 -5.35 27.84
N ARG A 638 -6.02 -5.33 27.46
CA ARG A 638 -7.09 -6.14 28.08
C ARG A 638 -7.27 -7.52 27.47
N VAL A 639 -6.57 -7.84 26.40
CA VAL A 639 -6.68 -9.14 25.70
C VAL A 639 -5.92 -10.22 26.47
N LYS A 640 -6.67 -11.19 27.01
CA LYS A 640 -6.12 -12.33 27.76
C LYS A 640 -6.17 -13.64 27.00
N LEU A 641 -7.06 -13.74 26.00
CA LEU A 641 -7.22 -14.95 25.17
C LEU A 641 -7.21 -14.58 23.71
N VAL A 642 -6.44 -15.36 22.95
CA VAL A 642 -6.53 -15.38 21.49
C VAL A 642 -6.93 -16.79 21.04
N GLY A 643 -8.03 -16.91 20.30
CA GLY A 643 -8.49 -18.15 19.69
C GLY A 643 -8.15 -18.20 18.20
N VAL A 644 -7.35 -19.16 17.76
CA VAL A 644 -7.12 -19.43 16.34
C VAL A 644 -8.09 -20.53 15.90
N MET A 645 -9.05 -20.19 15.03
CA MET A 645 -10.21 -21.04 14.77
C MET A 645 -9.91 -22.25 13.89
N ASP A 646 -9.04 -22.11 12.89
CA ASP A 646 -8.61 -23.19 11.98
C ASP A 646 -7.22 -22.87 11.45
N ALA A 647 -6.19 -23.35 12.16
CA ALA A 647 -4.80 -23.07 11.79
C ALA A 647 -4.38 -23.84 10.52
N ASP A 648 -4.99 -24.99 10.22
CA ASP A 648 -4.65 -25.75 9.02
C ASP A 648 -4.97 -24.99 7.72
N SER A 649 -5.93 -24.08 7.77
CA SER A 649 -6.28 -23.21 6.62
C SER A 649 -5.13 -22.29 6.19
N LEU A 650 -4.20 -21.99 7.07
CA LEU A 650 -2.98 -21.21 6.77
C LEU A 650 -2.06 -21.97 5.80
N MET A 651 -1.97 -23.29 5.95
CA MET A 651 -1.10 -24.16 5.15
C MET A 651 -1.77 -24.67 3.87
N GLY A 652 -3.10 -24.57 3.78
CA GLY A 652 -3.87 -24.99 2.60
C GLY A 652 -3.68 -24.11 1.37
N PHE A 653 -3.02 -22.97 1.49
CA PHE A 653 -2.79 -22.08 0.38
C PHE A 653 -1.82 -22.67 -0.65
N PRO A 654 -2.09 -22.60 -1.97
CA PRO A 654 -1.29 -23.25 -3.00
C PRO A 654 -0.01 -22.43 -3.35
N ASP A 655 0.84 -22.22 -2.35
CA ASP A 655 2.07 -21.44 -2.44
C ASP A 655 3.19 -22.12 -1.64
N PHE A 656 4.41 -22.13 -2.17
CA PHE A 656 5.57 -22.70 -1.47
C PHE A 656 5.91 -21.97 -0.16
N ARG A 657 5.43 -20.74 0.03
CA ARG A 657 5.56 -19.97 1.29
C ARG A 657 4.44 -20.24 2.30
N ALA A 658 3.53 -21.18 2.03
CA ALA A 658 2.37 -21.38 2.89
C ALA A 658 2.77 -21.73 4.33
N GLU A 659 3.76 -22.61 4.52
CA GLU A 659 4.25 -23.00 5.85
C GLU A 659 5.02 -21.86 6.55
N GLU A 660 5.81 -21.06 5.80
CA GLU A 660 6.47 -19.86 6.32
C GLU A 660 5.44 -18.86 6.83
N ARG A 661 4.43 -18.56 6.01
CA ARG A 661 3.34 -17.65 6.40
C ARG A 661 2.53 -18.16 7.59
N ALA A 662 2.32 -19.47 7.68
CA ALA A 662 1.63 -20.08 8.82
C ALA A 662 2.44 -19.90 10.11
N TYR A 663 3.74 -20.16 10.05
CA TYR A 663 4.64 -19.95 11.18
C TYR A 663 4.65 -18.49 11.63
N ASP A 664 4.89 -17.57 10.69
CA ASP A 664 4.94 -16.13 10.96
C ASP A 664 3.62 -15.63 11.58
N MET A 665 2.49 -16.04 11.03
CA MET A 665 1.18 -15.66 11.51
C MET A 665 0.91 -16.17 12.92
N LEU A 666 1.21 -17.44 13.20
CA LEU A 666 1.00 -18.04 14.52
C LEU A 666 1.90 -17.36 15.56
N MET A 667 3.15 -17.06 15.22
CA MET A 667 4.07 -16.33 16.11
C MET A 667 3.59 -14.89 16.37
N GLN A 668 3.08 -14.20 15.36
CA GLN A 668 2.54 -12.84 15.50
C GLN A 668 1.28 -12.81 16.37
N VAL A 669 0.34 -13.72 16.11
CA VAL A 669 -0.91 -13.85 16.86
C VAL A 669 -0.61 -14.22 18.31
N SER A 670 0.35 -15.12 18.53
CA SER A 670 0.81 -15.51 19.87
C SER A 670 1.34 -14.31 20.67
N GLY A 671 2.01 -13.37 19.99
CA GLY A 671 2.52 -12.16 20.63
C GLY A 671 1.46 -11.15 21.09
N ARG A 672 0.18 -11.36 20.81
CA ARG A 672 -0.92 -10.41 21.14
C ARG A 672 -1.60 -10.65 22.48
N SER A 673 -1.34 -11.77 23.13
CA SER A 673 -1.93 -12.15 24.43
C SER A 673 -0.93 -11.96 25.56
N GLY A 674 -1.39 -11.40 26.70
CA GLY A 674 -0.63 -11.29 27.95
C GLY A 674 0.39 -10.15 27.99
N ARG A 675 0.06 -9.10 28.76
CA ARG A 675 0.95 -7.98 29.13
C ARG A 675 0.66 -7.57 30.57
N LYS A 676 1.62 -6.89 31.23
CA LYS A 676 1.48 -6.42 32.62
C LYS A 676 1.07 -7.53 33.64
N GLY A 677 2.01 -8.44 33.91
CA GLY A 677 1.95 -9.27 35.11
C GLY A 677 1.20 -10.58 35.01
N GLU A 678 0.35 -10.81 34.01
CA GLU A 678 -0.35 -12.07 33.81
C GLU A 678 -0.04 -12.71 32.45
N ARG A 679 0.21 -14.02 32.48
CA ARG A 679 0.46 -14.80 31.27
C ARG A 679 -0.84 -14.94 30.46
N GLY A 680 -0.85 -14.46 29.22
CA GLY A 680 -1.97 -14.66 28.30
C GLY A 680 -2.04 -16.09 27.78
N LYS A 681 -3.17 -16.47 27.15
CA LYS A 681 -3.35 -17.76 26.50
C LYS A 681 -3.66 -17.62 25.01
N VAL A 682 -3.16 -18.58 24.25
CA VAL A 682 -3.50 -18.73 22.83
C VAL A 682 -3.98 -20.16 22.59
N VAL A 683 -5.23 -20.33 22.26
CA VAL A 683 -5.83 -21.62 21.91
C VAL A 683 -5.85 -21.76 20.41
N ILE A 684 -5.10 -22.73 19.88
CA ILE A 684 -4.93 -22.97 18.46
C ILE A 684 -5.67 -24.26 18.10
N GLN A 685 -6.80 -24.15 17.43
CA GLN A 685 -7.58 -25.29 16.96
C GLN A 685 -6.98 -25.84 15.66
N VAL A 686 -6.58 -27.11 15.68
CA VAL A 686 -5.92 -27.79 14.55
C VAL A 686 -6.59 -29.12 14.24
N THR A 687 -6.47 -29.58 13.01
CA THR A 687 -6.89 -30.92 12.59
C THR A 687 -5.67 -31.85 12.51
N ASP A 688 -4.52 -31.35 12.04
CA ASP A 688 -3.27 -32.11 11.95
C ASP A 688 -2.29 -31.74 13.06
N MET A 689 -2.41 -32.41 14.22
CA MET A 689 -1.49 -32.22 15.35
C MET A 689 -0.03 -32.59 15.06
N GLN A 690 0.23 -33.37 14.01
CA GLN A 690 1.57 -33.85 13.66
C GLN A 690 2.30 -32.89 12.72
N SER A 691 1.64 -31.80 12.28
CA SER A 691 2.28 -30.80 11.44
C SER A 691 3.56 -30.26 12.07
N ARG A 692 4.67 -30.31 11.34
CA ARG A 692 5.97 -29.77 11.77
C ARG A 692 5.90 -28.29 12.14
N VAL A 693 5.06 -27.51 11.44
CA VAL A 693 4.89 -26.08 11.72
C VAL A 693 4.43 -25.88 13.15
N TYR A 694 3.43 -26.63 13.63
CA TYR A 694 2.92 -26.50 15.00
C TYR A 694 3.94 -26.94 16.06
N GLN A 695 4.70 -27.98 15.76
CA GLN A 695 5.79 -28.43 16.67
C GLN A 695 6.87 -27.35 16.79
N LEU A 696 7.24 -26.70 15.68
CA LEU A 696 8.27 -25.65 15.65
C LEU A 696 7.78 -24.33 16.24
N VAL A 697 6.50 -23.98 16.04
CA VAL A 697 5.86 -22.84 16.72
C VAL A 697 5.87 -23.04 18.23
N ARG A 698 5.56 -24.25 18.71
CA ARG A 698 5.59 -24.59 20.14
C ARG A 698 6.98 -24.46 20.76
N LYS A 699 8.03 -24.80 20.01
CA LYS A 699 9.43 -24.66 20.42
C LYS A 699 9.96 -23.23 20.32
N GLU A 700 9.26 -22.36 19.60
CA GLU A 700 9.70 -20.99 19.27
C GLU A 700 11.09 -20.94 18.61
N ASN A 701 11.48 -22.00 17.93
CA ASN A 701 12.80 -22.14 17.35
C ASN A 701 12.80 -21.82 15.84
N TYR A 702 12.97 -20.54 15.50
CA TYR A 702 13.01 -20.07 14.12
C TYR A 702 14.16 -20.69 13.32
N ARG A 703 15.33 -20.88 13.91
CA ARG A 703 16.50 -21.46 13.24
C ARG A 703 16.23 -22.90 12.78
N GLU A 704 15.63 -23.73 13.65
CA GLU A 704 15.25 -25.10 13.31
C GLU A 704 14.18 -25.11 12.19
N PHE A 705 13.19 -24.22 12.29
CA PHE A 705 12.16 -24.05 11.26
C PHE A 705 12.78 -23.69 9.90
N TYR A 706 13.65 -22.68 9.86
CA TYR A 706 14.37 -22.28 8.67
C TYR A 706 15.17 -23.46 8.09
N THR A 707 15.93 -24.17 8.90
CA THR A 707 16.79 -25.26 8.44
C THR A 707 15.99 -26.37 7.77
N GLN A 708 14.88 -26.80 8.39
CA GLN A 708 14.05 -27.88 7.84
C GLN A 708 13.37 -27.49 6.53
N LEU A 709 12.80 -26.28 6.46
CA LEU A 709 12.07 -25.85 5.27
C LEU A 709 13.01 -25.43 4.13
N SER A 710 14.22 -24.98 4.44
CA SER A 710 15.22 -24.60 3.45
C SER A 710 15.69 -25.78 2.61
N GLN A 711 15.81 -26.98 3.19
CA GLN A 711 16.17 -28.20 2.45
C GLN A 711 15.16 -28.52 1.35
N GLU A 712 13.88 -28.37 1.63
CA GLU A 712 12.84 -28.57 0.62
C GLU A 712 12.87 -27.49 -0.45
N ARG A 713 13.06 -26.23 -0.05
CA ARG A 713 13.16 -25.12 -1.00
C ARG A 713 14.35 -25.26 -1.94
N GLU A 714 15.47 -25.77 -1.44
CA GLU A 714 16.64 -26.06 -2.26
C GLU A 714 16.34 -27.20 -3.26
N MET A 715 15.74 -28.29 -2.78
CA MET A 715 15.37 -29.43 -3.62
C MET A 715 14.43 -29.04 -4.77
N PHE A 716 13.45 -28.17 -4.49
CA PHE A 716 12.47 -27.72 -5.48
C PHE A 716 12.87 -26.43 -6.22
N ASN A 717 14.09 -25.92 -6.02
CA ASN A 717 14.58 -24.67 -6.59
C ASN A 717 13.61 -23.50 -6.32
N TYR A 718 13.32 -23.24 -5.03
CA TYR A 718 12.57 -22.07 -4.59
C TYR A 718 13.48 -21.02 -3.91
N PRO A 719 13.04 -19.77 -3.80
CA PRO A 719 13.75 -18.78 -3.00
C PRO A 719 13.96 -19.23 -1.54
N PRO A 720 15.12 -18.96 -0.94
CA PRO A 720 16.21 -18.07 -1.39
C PRO A 720 17.23 -18.67 -2.35
N PHE A 721 17.12 -19.93 -2.74
CA PHE A 721 18.09 -20.66 -3.58
C PHE A 721 17.92 -20.40 -5.08
N SER A 722 16.80 -19.84 -5.47
CA SER A 722 16.51 -19.40 -6.84
C SER A 722 15.77 -18.06 -6.83
N ARG A 723 15.68 -17.42 -8.01
CA ARG A 723 14.78 -16.30 -8.28
C ARG A 723 13.61 -16.78 -9.12
N LEU A 724 12.44 -16.24 -8.88
CA LEU A 724 11.25 -16.56 -9.65
C LEU A 724 10.86 -15.38 -10.55
N ILE A 725 10.50 -15.67 -11.79
CA ILE A 725 9.89 -14.71 -12.70
C ILE A 725 8.60 -15.33 -13.22
N GLN A 726 7.49 -14.68 -12.98
CA GLN A 726 6.19 -15.09 -13.51
C GLN A 726 5.89 -14.31 -14.78
N VAL A 727 5.57 -15.01 -15.86
CA VAL A 727 5.09 -14.43 -17.12
C VAL A 727 3.60 -14.69 -17.20
N GLU A 728 2.82 -13.62 -17.14
CA GLU A 728 1.36 -13.69 -17.19
C GLU A 728 0.85 -13.23 -18.56
N LEU A 729 0.06 -14.07 -19.21
CA LEU A 729 -0.60 -13.76 -20.47
C LEU A 729 -2.08 -13.50 -20.23
N ARG A 730 -2.65 -12.50 -20.91
CA ARG A 730 -4.07 -12.14 -20.84
C ARG A 730 -4.67 -11.97 -22.23
N HIS A 731 -5.88 -12.52 -22.43
CA HIS A 731 -6.66 -12.33 -23.67
C HIS A 731 -8.17 -12.49 -23.38
N MET A 732 -9.03 -11.90 -24.24
CA MET A 732 -10.50 -12.06 -24.09
C MET A 732 -10.97 -13.45 -24.51
N ASP A 733 -10.29 -14.10 -25.43
CA ASP A 733 -10.55 -15.47 -25.89
C ASP A 733 -9.61 -16.45 -25.20
N GLY A 734 -10.17 -17.45 -24.53
CA GLY A 734 -9.40 -18.46 -23.78
C GLY A 734 -8.66 -19.47 -24.65
N VAL A 735 -9.13 -19.71 -25.89
CA VAL A 735 -8.49 -20.64 -26.83
C VAL A 735 -7.23 -19.99 -27.41
N VAL A 736 -7.35 -18.72 -27.88
CA VAL A 736 -6.21 -17.92 -28.35
C VAL A 736 -5.16 -17.83 -27.26
N LEU A 737 -5.57 -17.52 -26.03
CA LEU A 737 -4.67 -17.41 -24.90
C LEU A 737 -3.91 -18.70 -24.61
N ARG A 738 -4.59 -19.83 -24.65
CA ARG A 738 -3.97 -21.15 -24.38
C ARG A 738 -2.96 -21.53 -25.46
N ASN A 739 -3.28 -21.29 -26.71
CA ASN A 739 -2.37 -21.54 -27.83
C ASN A 739 -1.12 -20.66 -27.74
N ALA A 740 -1.28 -19.36 -27.45
CA ALA A 740 -0.18 -18.43 -27.24
C ALA A 740 0.69 -18.80 -26.03
N ALA A 741 0.09 -19.22 -24.94
CA ALA A 741 0.82 -19.63 -23.73
C ALA A 741 1.62 -20.92 -23.95
N ASN A 742 1.06 -21.90 -24.68
CA ASN A 742 1.75 -23.13 -25.05
C ASN A 742 2.94 -22.84 -25.98
N GLU A 743 2.75 -21.96 -26.96
CA GLU A 743 3.82 -21.59 -27.89
C GLU A 743 4.94 -20.82 -27.17
N LEU A 744 4.60 -19.85 -26.29
CA LEU A 744 5.62 -19.17 -25.48
C LEU A 744 6.40 -20.16 -24.61
N ALA A 745 5.68 -21.08 -23.93
CA ALA A 745 6.33 -22.08 -23.08
C ALA A 745 7.26 -22.98 -23.90
N ARG A 746 6.90 -23.35 -25.14
CA ARG A 746 7.75 -24.11 -26.04
C ARG A 746 9.02 -23.35 -26.38
N LEU A 747 8.90 -22.10 -26.85
CA LEU A 747 10.02 -21.22 -27.19
C LEU A 747 10.97 -21.00 -25.99
N LEU A 748 10.42 -20.85 -24.81
CA LEU A 748 11.23 -20.66 -23.59
C LEU A 748 11.95 -21.96 -23.19
N ARG A 749 11.31 -23.13 -23.34
CA ARG A 749 11.91 -24.43 -23.00
C ARG A 749 13.07 -24.81 -23.90
N GLU A 750 13.13 -24.33 -25.13
CA GLU A 750 14.27 -24.57 -26.03
C GLU A 750 15.62 -24.21 -25.39
N ARG A 751 15.63 -23.17 -24.52
CA ARG A 751 16.87 -22.72 -23.85
C ARG A 751 16.85 -22.92 -22.34
N LEU A 752 15.68 -22.85 -21.71
CA LEU A 752 15.56 -22.88 -20.25
C LEU A 752 15.13 -24.25 -19.71
N GLU A 753 14.71 -25.18 -20.58
CA GLU A 753 14.37 -26.57 -20.24
C GLU A 753 13.42 -26.70 -19.02
N ARG A 754 13.86 -27.44 -17.99
CA ARG A 754 13.12 -27.70 -16.76
C ARG A 754 12.85 -26.46 -15.89
N ARG A 755 13.48 -25.33 -16.17
CA ARG A 755 13.26 -24.07 -15.46
C ARG A 755 11.92 -23.42 -15.79
N VAL A 756 11.25 -23.89 -16.87
CA VAL A 756 9.93 -23.39 -17.31
C VAL A 756 8.83 -24.27 -16.75
N CYS A 757 8.11 -23.79 -15.75
CA CYS A 757 6.96 -24.43 -15.15
C CYS A 757 5.64 -23.87 -15.71
N GLY A 758 4.69 -24.72 -16.03
CA GLY A 758 3.42 -24.32 -16.67
C GLY A 758 3.47 -24.55 -18.19
N PRO A 759 2.54 -23.95 -18.99
CA PRO A 759 1.55 -22.95 -18.58
C PRO A 759 0.50 -23.47 -17.61
N ALA A 760 0.03 -22.62 -16.71
CA ALA A 760 -0.97 -22.97 -15.70
C ALA A 760 -2.01 -21.84 -15.53
N GLU A 761 -3.25 -22.21 -15.20
CA GLU A 761 -4.29 -21.25 -14.85
C GLU A 761 -4.04 -20.72 -13.41
N PRO A 762 -4.05 -19.42 -13.14
CA PRO A 762 -3.99 -18.88 -11.78
C PRO A 762 -5.30 -19.11 -11.02
N ASP A 763 -5.29 -18.93 -9.69
CA ASP A 763 -6.48 -19.08 -8.82
C ASP A 763 -7.70 -18.33 -9.37
N VAL A 764 -7.50 -17.12 -9.86
CA VAL A 764 -8.52 -16.33 -10.54
C VAL A 764 -8.20 -16.32 -12.02
N SER A 765 -8.79 -17.25 -12.76
CA SER A 765 -8.51 -17.43 -14.18
C SER A 765 -9.12 -16.37 -15.10
N ARG A 766 -10.03 -15.49 -14.59
CA ARG A 766 -10.67 -14.43 -15.39
C ARG A 766 -10.87 -13.17 -14.57
N VAL A 767 -10.35 -12.04 -15.07
CA VAL A 767 -10.50 -10.71 -14.46
C VAL A 767 -10.90 -9.69 -15.54
N ARG A 768 -11.92 -8.87 -15.28
CA ARG A 768 -12.41 -7.83 -16.22
C ARG A 768 -12.61 -8.35 -17.64
N LYS A 769 -13.28 -9.49 -17.77
CA LYS A 769 -13.56 -10.20 -19.03
C LYS A 769 -12.33 -10.81 -19.72
N MET A 770 -11.12 -10.70 -19.18
CA MET A 770 -9.90 -11.28 -19.74
C MET A 770 -9.53 -12.58 -19.02
N TYR A 771 -9.27 -13.64 -19.78
CA TYR A 771 -8.67 -14.87 -19.29
C TYR A 771 -7.20 -14.66 -18.97
N ARG A 772 -6.66 -15.45 -18.06
CA ARG A 772 -5.27 -15.38 -17.57
C ARG A 772 -4.63 -16.75 -17.58
N ILE A 773 -3.41 -16.85 -18.08
CA ILE A 773 -2.54 -18.01 -17.97
C ILE A 773 -1.16 -17.51 -17.52
N GLN A 774 -0.46 -18.30 -16.73
CA GLN A 774 0.86 -17.96 -16.21
C GLN A 774 1.89 -19.05 -16.51
N ILE A 775 3.13 -18.61 -16.70
CA ILE A 775 4.32 -19.46 -16.84
C ILE A 775 5.30 -19.00 -15.77
N LEU A 776 5.79 -19.91 -14.95
CA LEU A 776 6.74 -19.61 -13.89
C LEU A 776 8.15 -20.03 -14.31
N ILE A 777 9.09 -19.12 -14.23
CA ILE A 777 10.52 -19.35 -14.54
C ILE A 777 11.30 -19.41 -13.24
N LYS A 778 12.06 -20.49 -13.03
CA LYS A 778 12.98 -20.66 -11.88
C LYS A 778 14.40 -20.37 -12.34
N ALA A 779 14.95 -19.26 -11.86
CA ALA A 779 16.33 -18.84 -12.16
C ALA A 779 17.26 -19.24 -11.01
N GLU A 780 18.04 -20.26 -11.19
CA GLU A 780 19.01 -20.76 -10.21
C GLU A 780 20.10 -19.72 -9.94
N GLN A 781 20.75 -19.82 -8.78
CA GLN A 781 21.90 -18.97 -8.46
C GLN A 781 23.02 -19.18 -9.49
N GLY A 782 23.67 -18.08 -9.92
CA GLY A 782 24.71 -18.10 -10.97
C GLY A 782 24.20 -17.76 -12.38
N LEU A 783 22.91 -17.82 -12.66
CA LEU A 783 22.36 -17.30 -13.93
C LEU A 783 22.36 -15.77 -13.93
N SER A 784 22.83 -15.18 -15.05
CA SER A 784 22.71 -13.73 -15.27
C SER A 784 21.25 -13.33 -15.45
N LEU A 785 20.67 -12.68 -14.42
CA LEU A 785 19.28 -12.22 -14.46
C LEU A 785 19.02 -11.23 -15.59
N SER A 786 19.98 -10.36 -15.92
CA SER A 786 19.82 -9.40 -17.02
C SER A 786 19.69 -10.12 -18.37
N LYS A 787 20.55 -11.11 -18.62
CA LYS A 787 20.47 -11.94 -19.85
C LYS A 787 19.18 -12.76 -19.91
N LEU A 788 18.75 -13.31 -18.77
CA LEU A 788 17.48 -14.05 -18.68
C LEU A 788 16.30 -13.15 -18.99
N LYS A 789 16.22 -11.97 -18.36
CA LYS A 789 15.13 -11.00 -18.58
C LYS A 789 15.09 -10.52 -20.03
N ALA A 790 16.24 -10.21 -20.61
CA ALA A 790 16.34 -9.84 -22.03
C ALA A 790 15.81 -10.96 -22.93
N PHE A 791 16.16 -12.22 -22.65
CA PHE A 791 15.66 -13.38 -23.41
C PHE A 791 14.14 -13.56 -23.27
N LEU A 792 13.61 -13.47 -22.05
CA LEU A 792 12.16 -13.57 -21.80
C LEU A 792 11.40 -12.49 -22.55
N LYS A 793 11.91 -11.25 -22.52
CA LYS A 793 11.32 -10.14 -23.23
C LYS A 793 11.37 -10.34 -24.75
N GLN A 794 12.53 -10.68 -25.30
CA GLN A 794 12.69 -10.96 -26.72
C GLN A 794 11.68 -12.02 -27.20
N LYS A 795 11.56 -13.14 -26.51
CA LYS A 795 10.63 -14.22 -26.89
C LYS A 795 9.16 -13.81 -26.75
N SER A 796 8.84 -12.99 -25.78
CA SER A 796 7.50 -12.42 -25.63
C SER A 796 7.15 -11.47 -26.77
N ASP A 797 8.08 -10.60 -27.15
CA ASP A 797 7.90 -9.65 -28.26
C ASP A 797 7.82 -10.38 -29.62
N GLU A 798 8.63 -11.43 -29.80
CA GLU A 798 8.54 -12.30 -30.98
C GLU A 798 7.16 -12.93 -31.07
N LEU A 799 6.63 -13.51 -29.99
CA LEU A 799 5.31 -14.13 -29.97
C LEU A 799 4.19 -13.14 -30.34
N VAL A 800 4.17 -11.96 -29.73
CA VAL A 800 3.12 -10.94 -29.97
C VAL A 800 3.04 -10.51 -31.43
N LYS A 801 4.15 -10.56 -32.17
CA LYS A 801 4.21 -10.27 -33.62
C LYS A 801 3.67 -11.40 -34.50
N THR A 802 3.49 -12.63 -33.98
CA THR A 802 2.93 -13.76 -34.72
C THR A 802 1.41 -13.71 -34.74
N PRO A 803 0.75 -14.38 -35.68
CA PRO A 803 -0.70 -14.55 -35.68
C PRO A 803 -1.25 -15.20 -34.40
N ILE A 804 -0.50 -16.13 -33.79
CA ILE A 804 -0.86 -16.85 -32.56
C ILE A 804 -0.87 -15.90 -31.35
N GLY A 805 0.05 -14.94 -31.30
CA GLY A 805 0.20 -14.01 -30.20
C GLY A 805 -0.56 -12.68 -30.36
N ARG A 806 -1.21 -12.48 -31.51
CA ARG A 806 -1.88 -11.21 -31.84
C ARG A 806 -2.99 -10.87 -30.84
N GLY A 807 -2.87 -9.68 -30.21
CA GLY A 807 -3.81 -9.22 -29.20
C GLY A 807 -3.57 -9.76 -27.78
N VAL A 808 -2.63 -10.68 -27.58
CA VAL A 808 -2.25 -11.18 -26.26
C VAL A 808 -1.40 -10.12 -25.55
N ARG A 809 -1.78 -9.84 -24.30
CA ARG A 809 -1.01 -8.95 -23.42
C ARG A 809 -0.15 -9.80 -22.50
N ILE A 810 1.13 -9.46 -22.42
CA ILE A 810 2.12 -10.18 -21.60
C ILE A 810 2.61 -9.24 -20.50
N TYR A 811 2.66 -9.74 -19.27
CA TYR A 811 3.12 -9.03 -18.09
C TYR A 811 4.15 -9.87 -17.36
N PHE A 812 5.16 -9.21 -16.82
CA PHE A 812 6.18 -9.84 -16.00
C PHE A 812 5.96 -9.51 -14.52
N ASP A 813 6.22 -10.49 -13.66
CA ASP A 813 6.27 -10.31 -12.22
C ASP A 813 7.55 -10.98 -11.70
N VAL A 814 8.51 -10.14 -11.33
CA VAL A 814 9.80 -10.58 -10.78
C VAL A 814 9.66 -10.72 -9.28
N ASP A 815 10.14 -11.85 -8.73
CA ASP A 815 9.95 -12.24 -7.33
C ASP A 815 8.46 -12.21 -6.92
N PRO A 816 7.57 -13.01 -7.57
CA PRO A 816 6.15 -13.06 -7.26
C PRO A 816 5.90 -13.60 -5.84
N LEU A 817 4.79 -13.14 -5.21
CA LEU A 817 4.32 -13.59 -3.91
C LEU A 817 2.99 -14.30 -4.01
#